data_d0e194776e608be68104e22384cd8a7e
#
_entry.id   d0e194776e608be68104e22384cd8a7e
#
_cell.length_a   1.000
_cell.length_b   1.000
_cell.length_c   1.000
_cell.angle_alpha   90.00
_cell.angle_beta   90.00
_cell.angle_gamma   90.00
#
_symmetry.space_group_name_H-M   'P 1'
#
loop_
_entity.id
_entity.type
_entity.pdbx_description
1 polymer ?
#
loop_
_entity_poly.entity_id
_entity_poly.type
_entity_poly.pdbx_seq_one_letter_code
_entity_poly.pdbx_strand_id
1 'polypeptide(L)'
;VWVIRALRWVATRWRPYLGWIVLALCVLLAMLPAMLLWENRWLRVPSLISRLYIAGPLAVTLAWLVGGWRAPFSGERKWIRIAVQSVALTFFSLFILSELLAGWLPGWPVLWQAVRSGGWIDLLIQASEAFARASVRYVLWWQGVQNNATGRDDLVLFGFSLMAIWLLGLATGGLARRTRQGLIAALPVLWAVGLVMLYSTGDRWLIVVGVMLALLLHLALDQQALARRWQALGLDYNPLTLLERALLTLGVMAIVLATAALTPNLYWMDLTVRYYGLIAPFNARLEALGKRAFPGVAGVNPWTVSGGIAGGLPNDFLLRAGPTASERLVMRVRTSETPAFYDAPPLAHNLRSATFSHYDGRGWRNPTQLTRTEHVAEQPWADLATTGRRLLLQSVNLTFAGRVIFAAGEPVAPSVDYAADERFPGDLVALTADARSYTVTSLVPALAEAELAALPAWGAETPLPPEFAPYLELPESVTARTRALATDLTIAHTSSYSQAVAIEQYLRTFPYDLDVPLLPETVTDVADYFLFDLQRGYCDYYATAFVVLARAAGLPARFVTGFTSGGWDAATQLWAVTEANAHSWPEVYFPGVGWIPFEPTAARAQLARIGAARGAEIAPISPLAVPPMPQNPLPFDDRWLWLLAPAGLLATGGLLWLRRRAVRREDPWLMLLRWGRRQGRALEVGETSLEYGAALAAAVQTGHQDALEERRIVGREVEQMSEEVSALHYAPEAQRGQLRQRILARWQRLRGYLRQLGRF
;
A
#
# COMPACT_ATOMS: atom_id res chain seq x y z
N VAL A 1 34.78 -4.28 23.30
CA VAL A 1 35.77 -5.30 22.87
C VAL A 1 35.20 -6.72 23.10
N TRP A 2 34.61 -7.01 24.25
CA TRP A 2 34.06 -8.33 24.60
C TRP A 2 32.88 -8.76 23.70
N VAL A 3 31.95 -7.84 23.44
CA VAL A 3 30.78 -8.07 22.55
C VAL A 3 31.25 -8.37 21.12
N ILE A 4 32.26 -7.65 20.62
CA ILE A 4 32.83 -7.89 19.28
C ILE A 4 33.53 -9.24 19.19
N ARG A 5 34.20 -9.69 20.26
CA ARG A 5 34.83 -11.02 20.32
C ARG A 5 33.77 -12.12 20.40
N ALA A 6 32.75 -11.94 21.21
CA ALA A 6 31.61 -12.87 21.29
C ALA A 6 30.87 -12.99 19.96
N LEU A 7 30.57 -11.85 19.28
CA LEU A 7 29.95 -11.82 17.95
C LEU A 7 30.82 -12.49 16.88
N ARG A 8 32.15 -12.25 16.89
CA ARG A 8 33.10 -12.94 16.01
C ARG A 8 33.13 -14.44 16.29
N TRP A 9 33.13 -14.85 17.55
CA TRP A 9 33.14 -16.27 17.97
C TRP A 9 31.86 -16.96 17.49
N VAL A 10 30.67 -16.36 17.71
CA VAL A 10 29.37 -16.85 17.20
C VAL A 10 29.38 -16.88 15.66
N ALA A 11 29.85 -15.82 15.01
CA ALA A 11 29.89 -15.72 13.55
C ALA A 11 30.78 -16.76 12.89
N THR A 12 31.87 -17.17 13.56
CA THR A 12 32.83 -18.18 13.03
C THR A 12 32.37 -19.60 13.33
N ARG A 13 31.74 -19.84 14.48
CA ARG A 13 31.34 -21.19 14.92
C ARG A 13 29.93 -21.58 14.43
N TRP A 14 29.07 -20.60 14.20
CA TRP A 14 27.68 -20.78 13.75
C TRP A 14 27.49 -20.18 12.34
N ARG A 15 28.27 -20.63 11.37
CA ARG A 15 28.03 -20.20 9.99
C ARG A 15 26.70 -20.79 9.52
N PRO A 16 25.68 -19.93 9.24
CA PRO A 16 24.43 -20.40 8.63
C PRO A 16 24.74 -21.12 7.31
N TYR A 17 24.01 -22.17 6.99
CA TYR A 17 24.25 -23.02 5.81
C TYR A 17 24.38 -22.23 4.49
N LEU A 18 23.68 -21.12 4.34
CA LEU A 18 23.75 -20.21 3.20
C LEU A 18 24.42 -18.86 3.52
N GLY A 19 25.17 -18.76 4.61
CA GLY A 19 25.88 -17.56 5.04
C GLY A 19 24.98 -16.49 5.70
N TRP A 20 25.63 -15.57 6.40
CA TRP A 20 24.97 -14.51 7.19
C TRP A 20 24.23 -13.50 6.30
N ILE A 21 24.75 -13.18 5.11
CA ILE A 21 24.14 -12.21 4.20
C ILE A 21 22.76 -12.70 3.74
N VAL A 22 22.65 -13.98 3.35
CA VAL A 22 21.37 -14.54 2.91
C VAL A 22 20.37 -14.59 4.05
N LEU A 23 20.83 -14.95 5.26
CA LEU A 23 19.96 -14.92 6.46
C LEU A 23 19.47 -13.50 6.74
N ALA A 24 20.36 -12.51 6.72
CA ALA A 24 19.99 -11.11 6.95
C ALA A 24 18.98 -10.60 5.92
N LEU A 25 19.15 -10.91 4.64
CA LEU A 25 18.21 -10.53 3.59
C LEU A 25 16.85 -11.19 3.76
N CYS A 26 16.80 -12.47 4.15
CA CYS A 26 15.52 -13.14 4.47
C CYS A 26 14.83 -12.52 5.70
N VAL A 27 15.60 -12.12 6.72
CA VAL A 27 15.10 -11.44 7.91
C VAL A 27 14.51 -10.07 7.55
N LEU A 28 15.24 -9.26 6.77
CA LEU A 28 14.76 -7.95 6.31
C LEU A 28 13.48 -8.06 5.48
N LEU A 29 13.42 -9.03 4.57
CA LEU A 29 12.19 -9.31 3.82
C LEU A 29 11.02 -9.66 4.75
N ALA A 30 11.24 -10.51 5.74
CA ALA A 30 10.18 -10.94 6.67
C ALA A 30 9.70 -9.83 7.62
N MET A 31 10.41 -8.70 7.73
CA MET A 31 10.00 -7.53 8.50
C MET A 31 9.04 -6.62 7.72
N LEU A 32 9.05 -6.64 6.38
CA LEU A 32 8.26 -5.73 5.56
C LEU A 32 6.75 -5.75 5.87
N PRO A 33 6.08 -6.91 6.06
CA PRO A 33 4.67 -6.92 6.39
C PRO A 33 4.35 -6.22 7.71
N ALA A 34 5.23 -6.36 8.73
CA ALA A 34 5.05 -5.67 10.01
C ALA A 34 5.21 -4.14 9.85
N MET A 35 6.17 -3.69 9.03
CA MET A 35 6.35 -2.26 8.71
C MET A 35 5.09 -1.70 8.04
N LEU A 36 4.52 -2.44 7.10
CA LEU A 36 3.32 -2.03 6.39
C LEU A 36 2.11 -1.87 7.32
N LEU A 37 1.94 -2.80 8.28
CA LEU A 37 0.87 -2.72 9.29
C LEU A 37 1.06 -1.50 10.22
N TRP A 38 2.32 -1.15 10.52
CA TRP A 38 2.66 0.04 11.29
C TRP A 38 2.32 1.34 10.54
N GLU A 39 2.78 1.49 9.31
CA GLU A 39 2.54 2.68 8.48
C GLU A 39 1.04 2.94 8.29
N ASN A 40 0.26 1.89 8.08
CA ASN A 40 -1.18 2.00 7.89
C ASN A 40 -1.99 2.11 9.20
N ARG A 41 -1.33 2.13 10.35
CA ARG A 41 -1.98 2.20 11.67
C ARG A 41 -3.11 1.18 11.86
N TRP A 42 -2.97 -0.02 11.27
CA TRP A 42 -3.97 -1.07 11.38
C TRP A 42 -4.08 -1.61 12.80
N LEU A 43 -3.02 -1.52 13.59
CA LEU A 43 -3.01 -1.82 15.02
C LEU A 43 -2.74 -0.54 15.80
N ARG A 44 -3.60 -0.25 16.78
CA ARG A 44 -3.52 0.97 17.60
C ARG A 44 -2.65 0.82 18.85
N VAL A 45 -2.28 -0.41 19.21
CA VAL A 45 -1.51 -0.71 20.41
C VAL A 45 -0.03 -0.88 20.06
N PRO A 46 0.85 0.09 20.40
CA PRO A 46 2.27 0.05 20.00
C PRO A 46 3.04 -1.17 20.53
N SER A 47 2.70 -1.66 21.72
CA SER A 47 3.34 -2.84 22.33
C SER A 47 3.09 -4.13 21.56
N LEU A 48 1.98 -4.24 20.83
CA LEU A 48 1.67 -5.40 19.98
C LEU A 48 2.46 -5.35 18.68
N ILE A 49 2.70 -4.17 18.14
CA ILE A 49 3.44 -3.97 16.89
C ILE A 49 4.90 -4.39 17.04
N SER A 50 5.55 -4.06 18.16
CA SER A 50 6.94 -4.48 18.43
C SER A 50 7.11 -6.00 18.36
N ARG A 51 6.11 -6.78 18.78
CA ARG A 51 6.11 -8.24 18.68
C ARG A 51 6.00 -8.73 17.24
N LEU A 52 5.27 -8.04 16.37
CA LEU A 52 5.19 -8.37 14.95
C LEU A 52 6.53 -8.18 14.24
N TYR A 53 7.29 -7.14 14.60
CA TYR A 53 8.64 -6.92 14.05
C TYR A 53 9.60 -8.06 14.37
N ILE A 54 9.43 -8.72 15.51
CA ILE A 54 10.28 -9.82 15.96
C ILE A 54 9.80 -11.16 15.36
N ALA A 55 8.51 -11.32 15.08
CA ALA A 55 7.92 -12.57 14.63
C ALA A 55 8.50 -13.09 13.32
N GLY A 56 8.58 -12.24 12.29
CA GLY A 56 9.15 -12.59 10.99
C GLY A 56 10.61 -13.07 11.07
N PRO A 57 11.52 -12.30 11.68
CA PRO A 57 12.89 -12.71 11.98
C PRO A 57 13.01 -14.03 12.72
N LEU A 58 12.22 -14.25 13.79
CA LEU A 58 12.24 -15.50 14.54
C LEU A 58 11.76 -16.67 13.67
N ALA A 59 10.73 -16.49 12.87
CA ALA A 59 10.23 -17.54 11.97
C ALA A 59 11.29 -17.94 10.92
N VAL A 60 11.96 -16.98 10.29
CA VAL A 60 13.07 -17.23 9.36
C VAL A 60 14.19 -18.02 10.05
N THR A 61 14.63 -17.56 11.23
CA THR A 61 15.71 -18.22 11.98
C THR A 61 15.35 -19.63 12.40
N LEU A 62 14.10 -19.84 12.85
CA LEU A 62 13.59 -21.17 13.20
C LEU A 62 13.56 -22.11 11.99
N ALA A 63 13.07 -21.63 10.83
CA ALA A 63 13.10 -22.42 9.59
C ALA A 63 14.50 -22.83 9.19
N TRP A 64 15.50 -21.97 9.46
CA TRP A 64 16.92 -22.25 9.18
C TRP A 64 17.53 -23.22 10.17
N LEU A 65 17.25 -23.09 11.46
CA LEU A 65 17.76 -23.99 12.51
C LEU A 65 17.21 -25.40 12.33
N VAL A 66 15.89 -25.53 12.25
CA VAL A 66 15.21 -26.83 12.11
C VAL A 66 15.56 -27.48 10.77
N GLY A 67 15.53 -26.71 9.68
CA GLY A 67 15.92 -27.22 8.38
C GLY A 67 17.43 -27.57 8.29
N GLY A 68 18.29 -27.02 9.18
CA GLY A 68 19.74 -27.31 9.31
C GLY A 68 20.03 -28.56 10.08
N TRP A 69 19.10 -29.00 10.87
CA TRP A 69 19.28 -30.16 11.73
C TRP A 69 19.53 -31.40 10.88
N ARG A 70 20.77 -31.89 10.91
CA ARG A 70 21.15 -33.18 10.35
C ARG A 70 20.72 -34.23 11.37
N ALA A 71 19.47 -34.70 11.26
CA ALA A 71 19.05 -35.85 12.05
C ALA A 71 19.98 -37.04 11.70
N PRO A 72 20.37 -37.88 12.66
CA PRO A 72 21.30 -39.01 12.49
C PRO A 72 20.81 -40.08 11.49
N PHE A 73 19.64 -39.88 10.90
CA PHE A 73 19.04 -40.77 9.92
C PHE A 73 19.50 -40.43 8.49
N SER A 74 20.73 -40.78 8.14
CA SER A 74 21.25 -40.73 6.78
C SER A 74 20.90 -42.05 6.07
N GLY A 75 20.08 -41.99 5.03
CA GLY A 75 19.75 -43.18 4.23
C GLY A 75 18.30 -43.15 3.67
N GLU A 76 17.75 -44.31 3.42
CA GLU A 76 16.47 -44.55 2.74
C GLU A 76 15.21 -43.95 3.41
N ARG A 77 15.30 -43.43 4.63
CA ARG A 77 14.18 -42.92 5.43
C ARG A 77 14.05 -41.37 5.39
N LYS A 78 14.14 -40.75 4.22
CA LYS A 78 13.98 -39.29 4.04
C LYS A 78 12.68 -38.76 4.64
N TRP A 79 11.60 -39.53 4.60
CA TRP A 79 10.30 -39.15 5.15
C TRP A 79 10.31 -39.00 6.67
N ILE A 80 11.05 -39.84 7.44
CA ILE A 80 11.18 -39.70 8.88
C ILE A 80 11.85 -38.38 9.26
N ARG A 81 12.91 -38.02 8.54
CA ARG A 81 13.57 -36.72 8.76
C ARG A 81 12.61 -35.56 8.50
N ILE A 82 11.83 -35.60 7.42
CA ILE A 82 10.83 -34.57 7.13
C ILE A 82 9.77 -34.52 8.23
N ALA A 83 9.27 -35.66 8.68
CA ALA A 83 8.28 -35.75 9.76
C ALA A 83 8.83 -35.15 11.07
N VAL A 84 10.03 -35.54 11.50
CA VAL A 84 10.67 -35.02 12.71
C VAL A 84 10.92 -33.52 12.62
N GLN A 85 11.41 -33.04 11.47
CA GLN A 85 11.61 -31.62 11.24
C GLN A 85 10.28 -30.85 11.26
N SER A 86 9.22 -31.41 10.67
CA SER A 86 7.88 -30.78 10.70
C SER A 86 7.30 -30.73 12.12
N VAL A 87 7.41 -31.81 12.88
CA VAL A 87 6.97 -31.85 14.29
C VAL A 87 7.75 -30.83 15.12
N ALA A 88 9.08 -30.80 14.99
CA ALA A 88 9.93 -29.83 15.70
C ALA A 88 9.58 -28.38 15.30
N LEU A 89 9.39 -28.13 14.02
CA LEU A 89 9.01 -26.80 13.51
C LEU A 89 7.67 -26.37 14.07
N THR A 90 6.66 -27.25 14.08
CA THR A 90 5.34 -26.98 14.65
C THR A 90 5.41 -26.71 16.14
N PHE A 91 6.11 -27.58 16.89
CA PHE A 91 6.25 -27.43 18.33
C PHE A 91 6.92 -26.12 18.74
N PHE A 92 8.08 -25.80 18.15
CA PHE A 92 8.77 -24.53 18.43
C PHE A 92 7.99 -23.33 17.92
N SER A 93 7.27 -23.45 16.79
CA SER A 93 6.39 -22.38 16.31
C SER A 93 5.26 -22.09 17.29
N LEU A 94 4.56 -23.12 17.78
CA LEU A 94 3.49 -22.97 18.76
C LEU A 94 4.02 -22.34 20.05
N PHE A 95 5.18 -22.78 20.50
CA PHE A 95 5.82 -22.25 21.71
C PHE A 95 6.18 -20.75 21.56
N ILE A 96 6.87 -20.35 20.46
CA ILE A 96 7.26 -18.96 20.25
C ILE A 96 6.03 -18.08 20.02
N LEU A 97 5.05 -18.57 19.26
CA LEU A 97 3.80 -17.83 19.03
C LEU A 97 3.02 -17.60 20.33
N SER A 98 3.01 -18.57 21.24
CA SER A 98 2.34 -18.41 22.53
C SER A 98 2.99 -17.34 23.39
N GLU A 99 4.32 -17.26 23.41
CA GLU A 99 5.05 -16.20 24.11
C GLU A 99 4.78 -14.82 23.46
N LEU A 100 4.73 -14.75 22.14
CA LEU A 100 4.40 -13.52 21.43
C LEU A 100 2.95 -13.09 21.65
N LEU A 101 2.02 -14.03 21.82
CA LEU A 101 0.60 -13.79 22.09
C LEU A 101 0.30 -13.52 23.58
N ALA A 102 1.34 -13.44 24.43
CA ALA A 102 1.24 -13.06 25.82
C ALA A 102 0.25 -13.90 26.65
N GLY A 103 0.53 -15.18 26.83
CA GLY A 103 -0.14 -15.99 27.82
C GLY A 103 -1.17 -17.00 27.31
N TRP A 104 -1.12 -17.37 26.03
CA TRP A 104 -1.94 -18.47 25.48
C TRP A 104 -1.45 -19.84 25.89
N LEU A 105 -0.16 -19.96 26.20
CA LEU A 105 0.44 -21.17 26.76
C LEU A 105 1.31 -20.78 27.97
N PRO A 106 1.54 -21.71 28.89
CA PRO A 106 2.46 -21.48 29.98
C PRO A 106 3.86 -21.15 29.46
N GLY A 107 4.43 -20.03 29.94
CA GLY A 107 5.75 -19.57 29.54
C GLY A 107 6.87 -20.53 29.95
N TRP A 108 8.09 -20.32 29.42
CA TRP A 108 9.27 -21.14 29.70
C TRP A 108 9.53 -21.42 31.19
N PRO A 109 9.38 -20.46 32.14
CA PRO A 109 9.59 -20.73 33.54
C PRO A 109 8.66 -21.81 34.09
N VAL A 110 7.39 -21.81 33.67
CA VAL A 110 6.38 -22.80 34.11
C VAL A 110 6.67 -24.17 33.50
N LEU A 111 7.01 -24.21 32.21
CA LEU A 111 7.47 -25.42 31.54
C LEU A 111 8.68 -26.06 32.25
N TRP A 112 9.68 -25.22 32.57
CA TRP A 112 10.91 -25.69 33.25
C TRP A 112 10.63 -26.19 34.66
N GLN A 113 9.75 -25.52 35.37
CA GLN A 113 9.30 -25.97 36.68
C GLN A 113 8.56 -27.34 36.61
N ALA A 114 7.66 -27.50 35.64
CA ALA A 114 6.94 -28.78 35.43
C ALA A 114 7.89 -29.91 35.06
N VAL A 115 8.92 -29.65 34.25
CA VAL A 115 9.96 -30.64 33.93
C VAL A 115 10.73 -31.07 35.19
N ARG A 116 11.05 -30.12 36.09
CA ARG A 116 11.80 -30.40 37.32
C ARG A 116 10.96 -31.08 38.42
N SER A 117 9.70 -30.66 38.55
CA SER A 117 8.81 -31.14 39.61
C SER A 117 7.97 -32.37 39.23
N GLY A 118 7.95 -32.75 37.95
CA GLY A 118 7.06 -33.79 37.42
C GLY A 118 5.59 -33.35 37.32
N GLY A 119 5.29 -32.05 37.50
CA GLY A 119 3.94 -31.46 37.48
C GLY A 119 3.32 -31.31 36.08
N TRP A 120 3.40 -32.33 35.23
CA TRP A 120 2.88 -32.30 33.86
C TRP A 120 1.36 -32.13 33.78
N ILE A 121 0.62 -32.67 34.78
CA ILE A 121 -0.84 -32.57 34.83
C ILE A 121 -1.23 -31.09 35.05
N ASP A 122 -0.60 -30.42 36.00
CA ASP A 122 -0.86 -29.00 36.29
C ASP A 122 -0.51 -28.11 35.08
N LEU A 123 0.58 -28.44 34.37
CA LEU A 123 0.95 -27.75 33.13
C LEU A 123 -0.13 -27.91 32.03
N LEU A 124 -0.64 -29.14 31.87
CA LEU A 124 -1.71 -29.41 30.89
C LEU A 124 -3.01 -28.69 31.26
N ILE A 125 -3.36 -28.62 32.53
CA ILE A 125 -4.53 -27.88 33.01
C ILE A 125 -4.35 -26.39 32.72
N GLN A 126 -3.23 -25.80 33.12
CA GLN A 126 -2.95 -24.35 32.82
C GLN A 126 -2.94 -24.06 31.32
N ALA A 127 -2.37 -24.95 30.51
CA ALA A 127 -2.37 -24.80 29.07
C ALA A 127 -3.78 -24.87 28.47
N SER A 128 -4.60 -25.82 28.97
CA SER A 128 -5.99 -25.98 28.52
C SER A 128 -6.86 -24.78 28.88
N GLU A 129 -6.71 -24.22 30.07
CA GLU A 129 -7.42 -23.03 30.52
C GLU A 129 -7.01 -21.80 29.73
N ALA A 130 -5.70 -21.62 29.49
CA ALA A 130 -5.20 -20.53 28.70
C ALA A 130 -5.72 -20.60 27.25
N PHE A 131 -5.71 -21.77 26.65
CA PHE A 131 -6.27 -22.03 25.33
C PHE A 131 -7.79 -21.79 25.27
N ALA A 132 -8.52 -22.22 26.30
CA ALA A 132 -9.96 -22.03 26.41
C ALA A 132 -10.31 -20.51 26.45
N ARG A 133 -9.61 -19.74 27.29
CA ARG A 133 -9.81 -18.28 27.35
C ARG A 133 -9.58 -17.61 26.00
N ALA A 134 -8.53 -17.99 25.30
CA ALA A 134 -8.22 -17.44 23.98
C ALA A 134 -9.27 -17.86 22.94
N SER A 135 -9.65 -19.15 22.91
CA SER A 135 -10.62 -19.68 21.95
C SER A 135 -11.99 -19.05 22.10
N VAL A 136 -12.46 -18.84 23.34
CA VAL A 136 -13.73 -18.13 23.61
C VAL A 136 -13.74 -16.75 22.96
N ARG A 137 -12.65 -15.98 23.06
CA ARG A 137 -12.57 -14.65 22.44
C ARG A 137 -12.71 -14.71 20.93
N TYR A 138 -12.03 -15.66 20.26
CA TYR A 138 -12.16 -15.86 18.82
C TYR A 138 -13.54 -16.35 18.40
N VAL A 139 -14.15 -17.24 19.20
CA VAL A 139 -15.51 -17.72 18.94
C VAL A 139 -16.52 -16.58 19.05
N LEU A 140 -16.44 -15.76 20.11
CA LEU A 140 -17.30 -14.60 20.29
C LEU A 140 -17.12 -13.58 19.16
N TRP A 141 -15.87 -13.30 18.78
CA TRP A 141 -15.59 -12.44 17.63
C TRP A 141 -16.19 -13.03 16.34
N TRP A 142 -16.04 -14.34 16.09
CA TRP A 142 -16.60 -14.98 14.90
C TRP A 142 -18.13 -14.98 14.88
N GLN A 143 -18.76 -15.23 16.02
CA GLN A 143 -20.22 -15.11 16.16
C GLN A 143 -20.68 -13.68 15.88
N GLY A 144 -19.95 -12.68 16.38
CA GLY A 144 -20.18 -11.29 16.05
C GLY A 144 -20.09 -11.02 14.52
N VAL A 145 -19.05 -11.57 13.86
CA VAL A 145 -18.89 -11.46 12.38
C VAL A 145 -20.09 -12.04 11.65
N GLN A 146 -20.61 -13.20 12.10
CA GLN A 146 -21.79 -13.83 11.48
C GLN A 146 -23.06 -13.03 11.71
N ASN A 147 -23.22 -12.44 12.88
CA ASN A 147 -24.39 -11.67 13.27
C ASN A 147 -24.33 -10.17 12.88
N ASN A 148 -23.34 -9.76 12.10
CA ASN A 148 -23.08 -8.35 11.74
C ASN A 148 -22.90 -7.41 12.95
N ALA A 149 -22.54 -7.94 14.10
CA ALA A 149 -22.44 -7.24 15.39
C ALA A 149 -20.99 -7.13 15.89
N THR A 150 -20.00 -7.12 15.01
CA THR A 150 -18.60 -7.08 15.42
C THR A 150 -18.10 -5.68 15.70
N GLY A 151 -17.63 -5.49 16.93
CA GLY A 151 -16.69 -4.44 17.26
C GLY A 151 -15.27 -4.79 16.79
N ARG A 152 -14.42 -3.77 16.63
CA ARG A 152 -13.00 -3.94 16.35
C ARG A 152 -12.30 -4.63 17.54
N ASP A 153 -11.70 -5.78 17.32
CA ASP A 153 -10.86 -6.46 18.32
C ASP A 153 -9.39 -6.47 17.87
N ASP A 154 -8.59 -5.55 18.42
CA ASP A 154 -7.16 -5.40 18.07
C ASP A 154 -6.31 -6.62 18.47
N LEU A 155 -6.73 -7.41 19.48
CA LEU A 155 -6.02 -8.65 19.84
C LEU A 155 -6.28 -9.77 18.84
N VAL A 156 -7.51 -9.91 18.37
CA VAL A 156 -7.85 -10.88 17.32
C VAL A 156 -7.13 -10.52 16.02
N LEU A 157 -7.17 -9.25 15.62
CA LEU A 157 -6.41 -8.76 14.46
C LEU A 157 -4.91 -9.01 14.60
N PHE A 158 -4.36 -8.70 15.78
CA PHE A 158 -2.96 -8.96 16.10
C PHE A 158 -2.63 -10.46 15.95
N GLY A 159 -3.48 -11.35 16.46
CA GLY A 159 -3.28 -12.81 16.35
C GLY A 159 -3.25 -13.28 14.90
N PHE A 160 -4.17 -12.81 14.04
CA PHE A 160 -4.15 -13.12 12.59
C PHE A 160 -2.93 -12.56 11.90
N SER A 161 -2.55 -11.31 12.20
CA SER A 161 -1.37 -10.66 11.64
C SER A 161 -0.08 -11.37 12.05
N LEU A 162 0.01 -11.75 13.33
CA LEU A 162 1.15 -12.51 13.86
C LEU A 162 1.28 -13.86 13.16
N MET A 163 0.19 -14.60 13.01
CA MET A 163 0.17 -15.88 12.30
C MET A 163 0.58 -15.73 10.84
N ALA A 164 0.03 -14.74 10.15
CA ALA A 164 0.39 -14.46 8.76
C ALA A 164 1.88 -14.13 8.59
N ILE A 165 2.42 -13.22 9.41
CA ILE A 165 3.84 -12.83 9.38
C ILE A 165 4.73 -14.02 9.72
N TRP A 166 4.32 -14.84 10.69
CA TRP A 166 5.04 -16.05 11.05
C TRP A 166 5.13 -17.03 9.88
N LEU A 167 4.01 -17.33 9.23
CA LEU A 167 3.96 -18.22 8.08
C LEU A 167 4.77 -17.67 6.90
N LEU A 168 4.71 -16.37 6.64
CA LEU A 168 5.52 -15.71 5.61
C LEU A 168 7.02 -15.83 5.92
N GLY A 169 7.42 -15.64 7.18
CA GLY A 169 8.82 -15.82 7.61
C GLY A 169 9.30 -17.26 7.44
N LEU A 170 8.49 -18.26 7.86
CA LEU A 170 8.79 -19.68 7.65
C LEU A 170 8.91 -20.02 6.16
N ALA A 171 7.98 -19.52 5.34
CA ALA A 171 7.98 -19.73 3.89
C ALA A 171 9.25 -19.14 3.25
N THR A 172 9.58 -17.88 3.57
CA THR A 172 10.77 -17.20 3.02
C THR A 172 12.05 -17.96 3.39
N GLY A 173 12.24 -18.27 4.66
CA GLY A 173 13.41 -19.01 5.15
C GLY A 173 13.49 -20.43 4.58
N GLY A 174 12.35 -21.14 4.52
CA GLY A 174 12.24 -22.50 3.99
C GLY A 174 12.48 -22.56 2.48
N LEU A 175 11.86 -21.65 1.69
CA LEU A 175 12.01 -21.58 0.24
C LEU A 175 13.43 -21.17 -0.15
N ALA A 176 14.04 -20.16 0.49
CA ALA A 176 15.40 -19.74 0.24
C ALA A 176 16.38 -20.93 0.36
N ARG A 177 16.16 -21.76 1.37
CA ARG A 177 16.98 -22.93 1.64
C ARG A 177 16.71 -24.08 0.67
N ARG A 178 15.44 -24.34 0.34
CA ARG A 178 15.03 -25.50 -0.49
C ARG A 178 15.28 -25.27 -1.97
N THR A 179 14.88 -24.10 -2.49
CA THR A 179 14.97 -23.78 -3.92
C THR A 179 16.29 -23.14 -4.29
N ARG A 180 16.95 -22.46 -3.34
CA ARG A 180 18.15 -21.62 -3.58
C ARG A 180 17.92 -20.54 -4.63
N GLN A 181 16.70 -20.10 -4.78
CA GLN A 181 16.28 -19.04 -5.70
C GLN A 181 15.65 -17.91 -4.90
N GLY A 182 16.31 -16.74 -4.91
CA GLY A 182 15.91 -15.60 -4.08
C GLY A 182 14.55 -15.03 -4.44
N LEU A 183 14.21 -14.96 -5.73
CA LEU A 183 12.91 -14.46 -6.17
C LEU A 183 11.76 -15.35 -5.69
N ILE A 184 11.92 -16.69 -5.79
CA ILE A 184 10.90 -17.63 -5.29
C ILE A 184 10.76 -17.51 -3.77
N ALA A 185 11.86 -17.32 -3.04
CA ALA A 185 11.82 -17.14 -1.60
C ALA A 185 11.15 -15.84 -1.16
N ALA A 186 11.27 -14.77 -1.93
CA ALA A 186 10.67 -13.48 -1.66
C ALA A 186 9.19 -13.39 -2.06
N LEU A 187 8.74 -14.24 -3.00
CA LEU A 187 7.39 -14.17 -3.60
C LEU A 187 6.25 -14.11 -2.57
N PRO A 188 6.21 -14.94 -1.50
CA PRO A 188 5.12 -14.89 -0.51
C PRO A 188 5.03 -13.54 0.18
N VAL A 189 6.16 -12.96 0.57
CA VAL A 189 6.21 -11.64 1.23
C VAL A 189 5.81 -10.53 0.26
N LEU A 190 6.36 -10.53 -0.96
CA LEU A 190 6.03 -9.53 -1.97
C LEU A 190 4.55 -9.57 -2.35
N TRP A 191 3.98 -10.77 -2.47
CA TRP A 191 2.55 -10.94 -2.72
C TRP A 191 1.71 -10.40 -1.56
N ALA A 192 2.06 -10.70 -0.31
CA ALA A 192 1.36 -10.20 0.87
C ALA A 192 1.47 -8.67 0.98
N VAL A 193 2.66 -8.10 0.76
CA VAL A 193 2.87 -6.64 0.74
C VAL A 193 2.04 -6.02 -0.38
N GLY A 194 2.07 -6.56 -1.59
CA GLY A 194 1.27 -6.09 -2.72
C GLY A 194 -0.23 -6.15 -2.44
N LEU A 195 -0.72 -7.25 -1.85
CA LEU A 195 -2.13 -7.40 -1.48
C LEU A 195 -2.56 -6.34 -0.45
N VAL A 196 -1.79 -6.13 0.61
CA VAL A 196 -2.11 -5.11 1.62
C VAL A 196 -2.06 -3.71 1.03
N MET A 197 -1.13 -3.43 0.10
CA MET A 197 -1.04 -2.14 -0.57
C MET A 197 -2.24 -1.81 -1.48
N LEU A 198 -2.97 -2.82 -1.95
CA LEU A 198 -4.25 -2.58 -2.65
C LEU A 198 -5.32 -1.97 -1.73
N TYR A 199 -5.21 -2.21 -0.43
CA TYR A 199 -6.15 -1.74 0.60
C TYR A 199 -5.54 -0.66 1.50
N SER A 200 -4.33 -0.17 1.22
CA SER A 200 -3.65 0.82 2.02
C SER A 200 -3.50 2.14 1.27
N THR A 201 -3.50 3.24 2.02
CA THR A 201 -3.27 4.60 1.50
C THR A 201 -1.79 5.00 1.57
N GLY A 202 -0.94 4.12 2.10
CA GLY A 202 0.48 4.39 2.34
C GLY A 202 1.32 4.45 1.07
N ASP A 203 2.52 4.99 1.23
CA ASP A 203 3.51 5.11 0.16
C ASP A 203 3.95 3.74 -0.37
N ARG A 204 4.12 3.65 -1.69
CA ARG A 204 4.48 2.40 -2.38
C ARG A 204 5.96 2.02 -2.23
N TRP A 205 6.75 2.75 -1.45
CA TRP A 205 8.19 2.52 -1.30
C TRP A 205 8.54 1.14 -0.73
N LEU A 206 7.69 0.57 0.14
CA LEU A 206 7.93 -0.76 0.74
C LEU A 206 7.96 -1.89 -0.29
N ILE A 207 7.16 -1.83 -1.36
CA ILE A 207 7.24 -2.83 -2.43
C ILE A 207 8.53 -2.68 -3.22
N VAL A 208 9.00 -1.45 -3.44
CA VAL A 208 10.28 -1.18 -4.10
C VAL A 208 11.43 -1.76 -3.27
N VAL A 209 11.45 -1.49 -1.97
CA VAL A 209 12.44 -2.08 -1.05
C VAL A 209 12.35 -3.61 -1.06
N GLY A 210 11.14 -4.17 -1.05
CA GLY A 210 10.92 -5.61 -1.13
C GLY A 210 11.51 -6.23 -2.40
N VAL A 211 11.28 -5.62 -3.56
CA VAL A 211 11.85 -6.07 -4.85
C VAL A 211 13.38 -5.96 -4.84
N MET A 212 13.93 -4.86 -4.31
CA MET A 212 15.38 -4.70 -4.15
C MET A 212 15.98 -5.80 -3.27
N LEU A 213 15.39 -6.07 -2.12
CA LEU A 213 15.82 -7.15 -1.23
C LEU A 213 15.74 -8.53 -1.90
N ALA A 214 14.69 -8.78 -2.70
CA ALA A 214 14.52 -10.02 -3.46
C ALA A 214 15.62 -10.20 -4.51
N LEU A 215 15.98 -9.15 -5.25
CA LEU A 215 17.06 -9.18 -6.23
C LEU A 215 18.43 -9.38 -5.56
N LEU A 216 18.69 -8.72 -4.43
CA LEU A 216 19.92 -8.92 -3.64
C LEU A 216 19.99 -10.36 -3.09
N LEU A 217 18.85 -10.89 -2.61
CA LEU A 217 18.77 -12.27 -2.15
C LEU A 217 19.03 -13.26 -3.28
N HIS A 218 18.48 -13.00 -4.47
CA HIS A 218 18.72 -13.83 -5.66
C HIS A 218 20.19 -13.80 -6.06
N LEU A 219 20.83 -12.63 -6.12
CA LEU A 219 22.26 -12.47 -6.37
C LEU A 219 23.12 -13.27 -5.37
N ALA A 220 22.82 -13.11 -4.06
CA ALA A 220 23.58 -13.79 -3.01
C ALA A 220 23.49 -15.32 -3.11
N LEU A 221 22.31 -15.85 -3.41
CA LEU A 221 22.09 -17.30 -3.57
C LEU A 221 22.72 -17.86 -4.85
N ASP A 222 22.59 -17.14 -5.97
CA ASP A 222 23.15 -17.54 -7.25
C ASP A 222 24.69 -17.52 -7.21
N GLN A 223 25.27 -16.50 -6.57
CA GLN A 223 26.71 -16.43 -6.38
C GLN A 223 27.24 -17.60 -5.55
N GLN A 224 26.52 -17.97 -4.49
CA GLN A 224 26.92 -19.14 -3.69
C GLN A 224 26.80 -20.46 -4.46
N ALA A 225 25.76 -20.59 -5.30
CA ALA A 225 25.58 -21.77 -6.13
C ALA A 225 26.72 -21.92 -7.16
N LEU A 226 27.13 -20.80 -7.75
CA LEU A 226 28.25 -20.74 -8.67
C LEU A 226 29.60 -21.02 -8.01
N ALA A 227 29.86 -20.38 -6.86
CA ALA A 227 31.07 -20.61 -6.10
C ALA A 227 31.23 -22.11 -5.75
N ARG A 228 30.17 -22.76 -5.32
CA ARG A 228 30.18 -24.21 -5.04
C ARG A 228 30.43 -25.04 -6.29
N ARG A 229 29.84 -24.67 -7.44
CA ARG A 229 30.09 -25.36 -8.71
C ARG A 229 31.53 -25.21 -9.17
N TRP A 230 32.14 -24.03 -9.03
CA TRP A 230 33.53 -23.79 -9.37
C TRP A 230 34.48 -24.57 -8.45
N GLN A 231 34.18 -24.55 -7.13
CA GLN A 231 34.94 -25.36 -6.18
C GLN A 231 34.85 -26.86 -6.46
N ALA A 232 33.64 -27.34 -6.82
CA ALA A 232 33.47 -28.77 -7.18
C ALA A 232 34.17 -29.17 -8.50
N LEU A 233 34.42 -28.18 -9.37
CA LEU A 233 35.15 -28.39 -10.64
C LEU A 233 36.63 -28.07 -10.51
N GLY A 234 37.13 -27.75 -9.30
CA GLY A 234 38.55 -27.35 -9.09
C GLY A 234 38.91 -26.05 -9.81
N LEU A 235 37.95 -25.23 -10.19
CA LEU A 235 38.18 -23.98 -10.92
C LEU A 235 38.46 -22.85 -9.94
N ASP A 236 39.61 -22.21 -10.06
CA ASP A 236 39.92 -20.95 -9.38
C ASP A 236 39.08 -19.83 -10.01
N TYR A 237 38.38 -19.08 -9.21
CA TYR A 237 37.59 -17.95 -9.65
C TYR A 237 38.14 -16.63 -9.16
N ASN A 238 38.07 -15.62 -10.02
CA ASN A 238 38.49 -14.27 -9.67
C ASN A 238 37.51 -13.66 -8.67
N PRO A 239 37.92 -13.19 -7.49
CA PRO A 239 37.06 -12.52 -6.52
C PRO A 239 36.33 -11.27 -7.10
N LEU A 240 36.86 -10.67 -8.17
CA LEU A 240 36.21 -9.57 -8.88
C LEU A 240 34.89 -9.96 -9.55
N THR A 241 34.64 -11.24 -9.81
CA THR A 241 33.36 -11.72 -10.39
C THR A 241 32.17 -11.44 -9.48
N LEU A 242 32.38 -11.40 -8.16
CA LEU A 242 31.36 -10.98 -7.20
C LEU A 242 31.01 -9.50 -7.38
N LEU A 243 32.02 -8.65 -7.51
CA LEU A 243 31.85 -7.21 -7.72
C LEU A 243 31.17 -6.92 -9.07
N GLU A 244 31.56 -7.60 -10.14
CA GLU A 244 30.95 -7.46 -11.45
C GLU A 244 29.45 -7.79 -11.41
N ARG A 245 29.08 -8.88 -10.73
CA ARG A 245 27.68 -9.29 -10.58
C ARG A 245 26.89 -8.35 -9.66
N ALA A 246 27.50 -7.88 -8.59
CA ALA A 246 26.88 -6.90 -7.70
C ALA A 246 26.59 -5.60 -8.47
N LEU A 247 27.56 -5.10 -9.26
CA LEU A 247 27.36 -3.92 -10.10
C LEU A 247 26.29 -4.13 -11.16
N LEU A 248 26.24 -5.31 -11.80
CA LEU A 248 25.18 -5.64 -12.76
C LEU A 248 23.81 -5.64 -12.09
N THR A 249 23.71 -6.23 -10.91
CA THR A 249 22.44 -6.25 -10.16
C THR A 249 22.01 -4.85 -9.73
N LEU A 250 22.94 -4.03 -9.26
CA LEU A 250 22.70 -2.62 -8.95
C LEU A 250 22.24 -1.84 -10.21
N GLY A 251 22.85 -2.13 -11.37
CA GLY A 251 22.42 -1.55 -12.65
C GLY A 251 20.99 -1.94 -13.02
N VAL A 252 20.65 -3.23 -12.88
CA VAL A 252 19.27 -3.72 -13.11
C VAL A 252 18.31 -3.07 -12.10
N MET A 253 18.68 -2.97 -10.83
CA MET A 253 17.88 -2.30 -9.81
C MET A 253 17.65 -0.82 -10.15
N ALA A 254 18.69 -0.11 -10.59
CA ALA A 254 18.58 1.29 -11.01
C ALA A 254 17.66 1.44 -12.24
N ILE A 255 17.72 0.52 -13.19
CA ILE A 255 16.81 0.49 -14.36
C ILE A 255 15.36 0.24 -13.93
N VAL A 256 15.13 -0.73 -13.04
CA VAL A 256 13.78 -1.04 -12.52
C VAL A 256 13.22 0.16 -11.75
N LEU A 257 14.03 0.82 -10.91
CA LEU A 257 13.64 2.03 -10.20
C LEU A 257 13.34 3.18 -11.16
N ALA A 258 14.21 3.42 -12.13
CA ALA A 258 14.02 4.47 -13.13
C ALA A 258 12.77 4.21 -13.98
N THR A 259 12.56 2.96 -14.42
CA THR A 259 11.33 2.59 -15.15
C THR A 259 10.09 2.76 -14.28
N ALA A 260 10.12 2.34 -13.03
CA ALA A 260 8.99 2.51 -12.10
C ALA A 260 8.69 4.00 -11.81
N ALA A 261 9.72 4.85 -11.80
CA ALA A 261 9.58 6.28 -11.59
C ALA A 261 9.16 7.05 -12.86
N LEU A 262 9.67 6.62 -14.03
CA LEU A 262 9.45 7.29 -15.32
C LEU A 262 8.23 6.77 -16.08
N THR A 263 7.73 5.56 -15.76
CA THR A 263 6.48 5.09 -16.36
C THR A 263 5.34 5.91 -15.80
N PRO A 264 4.70 6.78 -16.64
CA PRO A 264 3.42 7.35 -16.25
C PRO A 264 2.50 6.18 -15.90
N ASN A 265 1.56 6.38 -14.99
CA ASN A 265 0.52 5.40 -14.72
C ASN A 265 -0.20 5.09 -16.05
N LEU A 266 0.33 4.15 -16.81
CA LEU A 266 -0.28 3.66 -18.04
C LEU A 266 -1.55 2.92 -17.61
N TYR A 267 -2.64 3.65 -17.57
CA TYR A 267 -3.96 3.12 -17.31
C TYR A 267 -4.48 2.51 -18.61
N TRP A 268 -4.25 1.23 -18.79
CA TRP A 268 -4.83 0.51 -19.92
C TRP A 268 -6.26 0.13 -19.57
N MET A 269 -7.18 1.00 -19.96
CA MET A 269 -8.60 0.93 -19.61
C MET A 269 -9.21 -0.46 -19.87
N ASP A 270 -9.03 -1.02 -21.07
CA ASP A 270 -9.61 -2.32 -21.45
C ASP A 270 -9.08 -3.49 -20.63
N LEU A 271 -7.78 -3.49 -20.34
CA LEU A 271 -7.16 -4.54 -19.53
C LEU A 271 -7.62 -4.42 -18.07
N THR A 272 -7.72 -3.19 -17.59
CA THR A 272 -8.15 -2.90 -16.22
C THR A 272 -9.62 -3.27 -16.02
N VAL A 273 -10.51 -2.91 -16.95
CA VAL A 273 -11.93 -3.26 -16.91
C VAL A 273 -12.11 -4.78 -16.95
N ARG A 274 -11.40 -5.49 -17.83
CA ARG A 274 -11.46 -6.97 -17.90
C ARG A 274 -10.93 -7.62 -16.62
N TYR A 275 -9.81 -7.14 -16.10
CA TYR A 275 -9.22 -7.65 -14.86
C TYR A 275 -10.15 -7.41 -13.67
N TYR A 276 -10.67 -6.18 -13.51
CA TYR A 276 -11.64 -5.88 -12.45
C TYR A 276 -12.95 -6.64 -12.62
N GLY A 277 -13.44 -6.82 -13.84
CA GLY A 277 -14.63 -7.63 -14.11
C GLY A 277 -14.49 -9.08 -13.66
N LEU A 278 -13.29 -9.67 -13.81
CA LEU A 278 -13.00 -11.04 -13.37
C LEU A 278 -12.89 -11.16 -11.85
N ILE A 279 -12.25 -10.19 -11.18
CA ILE A 279 -11.97 -10.26 -9.75
C ILE A 279 -13.01 -9.53 -8.87
N ALA A 280 -13.86 -8.66 -9.46
CA ALA A 280 -14.85 -7.88 -8.73
C ALA A 280 -15.73 -8.72 -7.79
N PRO A 281 -16.33 -9.86 -8.22
CA PRO A 281 -17.18 -10.66 -7.33
C PRO A 281 -16.37 -11.29 -6.17
N PHE A 282 -15.11 -11.61 -6.37
CA PHE A 282 -14.24 -12.13 -5.33
C PHE A 282 -13.80 -11.02 -4.37
N ASN A 283 -13.39 -9.87 -4.91
CA ASN A 283 -13.01 -8.70 -4.12
C ASN A 283 -14.18 -8.18 -3.29
N ALA A 284 -15.39 -8.11 -3.86
CA ALA A 284 -16.58 -7.68 -3.13
C ALA A 284 -16.88 -8.58 -1.92
N ARG A 285 -16.72 -9.91 -2.09
CA ARG A 285 -16.89 -10.87 -0.97
C ARG A 285 -15.80 -10.72 0.09
N LEU A 286 -14.54 -10.58 -0.32
CA LEU A 286 -13.41 -10.35 0.57
C LEU A 286 -13.55 -9.02 1.32
N GLU A 287 -13.95 -7.97 0.64
CA GLU A 287 -14.18 -6.65 1.21
C GLU A 287 -15.36 -6.67 2.20
N ALA A 288 -16.47 -7.31 1.83
CA ALA A 288 -17.60 -7.50 2.73
C ALA A 288 -17.21 -8.29 3.99
N LEU A 289 -16.44 -9.37 3.83
CA LEU A 289 -15.91 -10.14 4.95
C LEU A 289 -14.93 -9.31 5.79
N GLY A 290 -14.02 -8.59 5.14
CA GLY A 290 -13.04 -7.72 5.82
C GLY A 290 -13.71 -6.60 6.61
N LYS A 291 -14.73 -5.96 6.05
CA LYS A 291 -15.53 -4.93 6.74
C LYS A 291 -16.28 -5.50 7.94
N ARG A 292 -16.76 -6.73 7.86
CA ARG A 292 -17.42 -7.43 8.97
C ARG A 292 -16.43 -7.89 10.02
N ALA A 293 -15.37 -8.54 9.59
CA ALA A 293 -14.38 -9.17 10.48
C ALA A 293 -13.52 -8.13 11.23
N PHE A 294 -13.16 -7.04 10.56
CA PHE A 294 -12.26 -6.02 11.08
C PHE A 294 -12.73 -4.62 10.70
N PRO A 295 -13.82 -4.13 11.30
CA PRO A 295 -14.32 -2.78 11.06
C PRO A 295 -13.20 -1.77 11.41
N GLY A 296 -12.87 -0.89 10.46
CA GLY A 296 -11.84 0.13 10.59
C GLY A 296 -10.40 -0.31 10.31
N VAL A 297 -10.17 -1.58 9.88
CA VAL A 297 -8.88 -2.09 9.37
C VAL A 297 -8.87 -2.18 7.85
N ALA A 298 -10.00 -2.56 7.23
CA ALA A 298 -10.15 -2.38 5.80
C ALA A 298 -9.86 -0.91 5.54
N GLY A 299 -8.72 -0.65 4.89
CA GLY A 299 -8.21 0.69 4.70
C GLY A 299 -9.37 1.56 4.33
N VAL A 300 -9.53 2.61 5.08
CA VAL A 300 -10.35 3.70 4.63
C VAL A 300 -9.64 4.08 3.35
N ASN A 301 -10.07 3.45 2.25
CA ASN A 301 -9.81 4.01 0.97
C ASN A 301 -10.32 5.44 1.16
N PRO A 302 -9.51 6.50 1.15
CA PRO A 302 -10.01 7.86 1.33
C PRO A 302 -11.13 8.15 0.34
N TRP A 303 -11.16 7.39 -0.73
CA TRP A 303 -12.20 7.31 -1.75
C TRP A 303 -13.54 6.69 -1.26
N THR A 304 -13.55 5.92 -0.17
CA THR A 304 -14.78 5.39 0.46
C THR A 304 -15.25 6.24 1.64
N VAL A 305 -14.39 7.11 2.21
CA VAL A 305 -14.81 8.10 3.24
C VAL A 305 -15.70 9.16 2.63
N SER A 306 -15.46 9.52 1.38
CA SER A 306 -16.32 10.41 0.58
C SER A 306 -17.33 9.61 -0.25
N GLY A 307 -17.86 8.51 0.27
CA GLY A 307 -18.90 7.74 -0.38
C GLY A 307 -18.74 7.58 -1.89
N GLY A 308 -17.95 6.60 -2.36
CA GLY A 308 -18.13 6.12 -3.73
C GLY A 308 -17.46 6.85 -4.87
N ILE A 309 -16.35 7.55 -4.66
CA ILE A 309 -15.65 8.28 -5.74
C ILE A 309 -15.12 7.36 -6.86
N ALA A 310 -14.85 6.08 -6.57
CA ALA A 310 -14.27 5.15 -7.55
C ALA A 310 -15.21 4.04 -8.04
N GLY A 311 -16.40 3.86 -7.47
CA GLY A 311 -17.22 2.66 -7.74
C GLY A 311 -18.71 2.86 -7.90
N GLY A 312 -19.22 4.05 -7.83
CA GLY A 312 -20.67 4.35 -7.83
C GLY A 312 -21.08 5.20 -6.62
N LEU A 313 -22.31 5.66 -6.59
CA LEU A 313 -22.86 6.42 -5.47
C LEU A 313 -22.93 5.53 -4.23
N PRO A 314 -22.51 6.00 -3.05
CA PRO A 314 -22.74 5.27 -1.82
C PRO A 314 -24.25 5.33 -1.51
N ASN A 315 -24.85 4.17 -1.39
CA ASN A 315 -26.22 4.10 -0.90
C ASN A 315 -26.27 4.29 0.62
N ASP A 316 -25.14 4.06 1.31
CA ASP A 316 -25.05 4.10 2.77
C ASP A 316 -23.82 4.92 3.20
N PHE A 317 -24.02 5.82 4.17
CA PHE A 317 -22.96 6.55 4.86
C PHE A 317 -23.03 6.23 6.35
N LEU A 318 -22.07 5.43 6.81
CA LEU A 318 -21.98 5.03 8.23
C LEU A 318 -21.02 5.95 8.98
N LEU A 319 -21.40 6.41 10.15
CA LEU A 319 -20.54 7.13 11.08
C LEU A 319 -19.45 6.20 11.59
N ARG A 320 -18.19 6.53 11.29
CA ARG A 320 -17.01 5.70 11.56
C ARG A 320 -15.98 6.47 12.40
N ALA A 321 -14.80 5.87 12.61
CA ALA A 321 -13.67 6.59 13.17
C ALA A 321 -13.33 7.83 12.34
N GLY A 322 -12.86 8.90 12.99
CA GLY A 322 -12.58 10.19 12.37
C GLY A 322 -11.71 10.09 11.11
N PRO A 323 -11.87 11.03 10.17
CA PRO A 323 -11.12 11.05 8.92
C PRO A 323 -9.61 11.15 9.20
N THR A 324 -8.81 10.48 8.39
CA THR A 324 -7.34 10.65 8.41
C THR A 324 -7.00 12.04 7.87
N ALA A 325 -6.31 12.85 8.65
CA ALA A 325 -5.80 14.16 8.22
C ALA A 325 -4.61 13.96 7.26
N SER A 326 -4.90 13.66 5.98
CA SER A 326 -3.88 13.54 4.94
C SER A 326 -3.85 14.81 4.10
N GLU A 327 -2.66 15.38 3.93
CA GLU A 327 -2.43 16.57 3.08
C GLU A 327 -2.36 16.25 1.58
N ARG A 328 -2.73 15.04 1.19
CA ARG A 328 -2.73 14.63 -0.21
C ARG A 328 -3.77 15.42 -1.00
N LEU A 329 -3.31 16.05 -2.09
CA LEU A 329 -4.17 16.84 -2.97
C LEU A 329 -5.23 15.95 -3.65
N VAL A 330 -6.48 16.33 -3.56
CA VAL A 330 -7.65 15.68 -4.18
C VAL A 330 -8.03 16.41 -5.47
N MET A 331 -8.17 17.72 -5.38
CA MET A 331 -8.56 18.56 -6.53
C MET A 331 -8.08 19.99 -6.41
N ARG A 332 -8.06 20.68 -7.53
CA ARG A 332 -7.89 22.12 -7.61
C ARG A 332 -9.17 22.74 -8.16
N VAL A 333 -9.60 23.82 -7.55
CA VAL A 333 -10.86 24.48 -7.90
C VAL A 333 -10.63 25.95 -8.13
N ARG A 334 -11.21 26.48 -9.20
CA ARG A 334 -11.35 27.92 -9.46
C ARG A 334 -12.83 28.25 -9.49
N THR A 335 -13.22 29.34 -8.86
CA THR A 335 -14.60 29.85 -8.90
C THR A 335 -14.66 31.20 -9.59
N SER A 336 -15.84 31.57 -10.09
CA SER A 336 -16.12 32.91 -10.63
C SER A 336 -16.31 33.97 -9.55
N GLU A 337 -16.06 33.61 -8.26
CA GLU A 337 -16.08 34.58 -7.17
C GLU A 337 -14.95 35.61 -7.32
N THR A 338 -15.29 36.89 -7.14
CA THR A 338 -14.30 37.94 -7.17
C THR A 338 -13.70 38.13 -5.77
N PRO A 339 -12.37 38.08 -5.61
CA PRO A 339 -11.75 38.39 -4.33
C PRO A 339 -12.05 39.83 -3.91
N ALA A 340 -12.18 40.05 -2.62
CA ALA A 340 -12.40 41.40 -2.08
C ALA A 340 -11.19 42.33 -2.32
N PHE A 341 -9.98 41.75 -2.36
CA PHE A 341 -8.70 42.43 -2.67
C PHE A 341 -7.84 41.47 -3.48
N TYR A 342 -6.83 42.00 -4.18
CA TYR A 342 -5.98 41.23 -5.11
C TYR A 342 -5.38 39.96 -4.50
N ASP A 343 -4.96 39.98 -3.24
CA ASP A 343 -4.35 38.85 -2.57
C ASP A 343 -5.31 38.11 -1.60
N ALA A 344 -6.55 38.55 -1.49
CA ALA A 344 -7.51 37.92 -0.61
C ALA A 344 -8.10 36.66 -1.28
N PRO A 345 -8.41 35.60 -0.51
CA PRO A 345 -9.17 34.49 -1.06
C PRO A 345 -10.57 34.95 -1.48
N PRO A 346 -11.12 34.43 -2.58
CA PRO A 346 -12.54 34.60 -2.90
C PRO A 346 -13.41 33.90 -1.85
N LEU A 347 -14.72 34.05 -1.94
CA LEU A 347 -15.64 33.38 -1.04
C LEU A 347 -15.47 31.87 -1.11
N ALA A 348 -15.27 31.26 0.05
CA ALA A 348 -15.13 29.82 0.20
C ALA A 348 -16.50 29.12 0.14
N HIS A 349 -16.57 27.97 -0.53
CA HIS A 349 -17.77 27.16 -0.64
C HIS A 349 -17.48 25.70 -0.30
N ASN A 350 -18.43 25.01 0.31
CA ASN A 350 -18.37 23.56 0.43
C ASN A 350 -18.69 22.92 -0.93
N LEU A 351 -17.87 21.94 -1.34
CA LEU A 351 -17.99 21.23 -2.61
C LEU A 351 -18.72 19.92 -2.38
N ARG A 352 -20.01 19.88 -2.72
CA ARG A 352 -20.90 18.74 -2.52
C ARG A 352 -20.54 17.57 -3.44
N SER A 353 -20.55 16.36 -2.89
CA SER A 353 -20.48 15.10 -3.62
C SER A 353 -21.83 14.40 -3.69
N ALA A 354 -22.49 14.19 -2.55
CA ALA A 354 -23.77 13.51 -2.45
C ALA A 354 -24.59 14.00 -1.26
N THR A 355 -25.92 13.79 -1.35
CA THR A 355 -26.87 14.09 -0.28
C THR A 355 -27.56 12.82 0.18
N PHE A 356 -27.99 12.78 1.46
CA PHE A 356 -28.65 11.64 2.08
C PHE A 356 -29.93 12.08 2.78
N SER A 357 -30.99 11.27 2.64
CA SER A 357 -32.31 11.60 3.17
C SER A 357 -32.71 10.78 4.39
N HIS A 358 -32.34 9.53 4.49
CA HIS A 358 -32.81 8.61 5.52
C HIS A 358 -31.77 8.39 6.62
N TYR A 359 -32.15 8.68 7.87
CA TYR A 359 -31.37 8.41 9.07
C TYR A 359 -31.89 7.13 9.75
N ASP A 360 -31.03 6.18 10.09
CA ASP A 360 -31.42 4.91 10.72
C ASP A 360 -31.02 4.79 12.19
N GLY A 361 -30.54 5.88 12.79
CA GLY A 361 -30.01 5.93 14.14
C GLY A 361 -28.47 5.76 14.20
N ARG A 362 -27.86 5.07 13.26
CA ARG A 362 -26.40 4.80 13.24
C ARG A 362 -25.68 5.31 12.00
N GLY A 363 -26.41 5.76 11.01
CA GLY A 363 -25.86 6.25 9.75
C GLY A 363 -26.92 6.85 8.84
N TRP A 364 -26.48 7.19 7.66
CA TRP A 364 -27.30 7.83 6.62
C TRP A 364 -27.38 6.95 5.40
N ARG A 365 -28.56 6.89 4.75
CA ARG A 365 -28.74 6.14 3.51
C ARG A 365 -29.70 6.85 2.55
N ASN A 366 -29.63 6.45 1.30
CA ASN A 366 -30.58 6.83 0.26
C ASN A 366 -31.49 5.65 -0.05
N PRO A 367 -32.68 5.89 -0.66
CA PRO A 367 -33.54 4.82 -1.18
C PRO A 367 -32.75 3.91 -2.12
N THR A 368 -33.12 2.63 -2.15
CA THR A 368 -32.47 1.63 -3.02
C THR A 368 -32.76 1.88 -4.51
N GLN A 369 -33.83 2.56 -4.82
CA GLN A 369 -34.19 2.94 -6.18
C GLN A 369 -34.07 4.45 -6.32
N LEU A 370 -33.10 4.88 -7.13
CA LEU A 370 -32.93 6.25 -7.57
C LEU A 370 -33.27 6.32 -9.06
N THR A 371 -33.88 7.43 -9.48
CA THR A 371 -34.08 7.69 -10.89
C THR A 371 -32.76 8.22 -11.47
N ARG A 372 -32.22 7.50 -12.44
CA ARG A 372 -30.98 7.90 -13.13
C ARG A 372 -31.30 8.38 -14.54
N THR A 373 -30.92 9.61 -14.85
CA THR A 373 -31.11 10.24 -16.15
C THR A 373 -29.79 10.68 -16.74
N GLU A 374 -29.53 10.30 -17.98
CA GLU A 374 -28.33 10.72 -18.71
C GLU A 374 -28.58 12.07 -19.41
N HIS A 375 -27.59 12.97 -19.33
CA HIS A 375 -27.63 14.29 -19.90
C HIS A 375 -26.35 14.57 -20.72
N VAL A 376 -26.50 15.34 -21.80
CA VAL A 376 -25.35 15.82 -22.55
C VAL A 376 -24.73 17.03 -21.85
N ALA A 377 -23.47 17.30 -22.18
CA ALA A 377 -22.74 18.46 -21.65
C ALA A 377 -23.55 19.75 -21.74
N GLU A 378 -23.47 20.58 -20.69
CA GLU A 378 -24.10 21.91 -20.59
C GLU A 378 -25.65 21.89 -20.55
N GLN A 379 -26.31 20.75 -20.69
CA GLN A 379 -27.75 20.65 -20.52
C GLN A 379 -28.08 20.61 -19.02
N PRO A 380 -29.02 21.46 -18.50
CA PRO A 380 -29.49 21.37 -17.13
C PRO A 380 -30.19 20.05 -16.86
N TRP A 381 -29.94 19.44 -15.68
CA TRP A 381 -30.62 18.17 -15.28
C TRP A 381 -32.08 18.40 -14.88
N ALA A 382 -32.44 19.62 -14.41
CA ALA A 382 -33.81 20.00 -14.04
C ALA A 382 -34.00 21.52 -14.24
N ASP A 383 -35.26 21.94 -14.24
CA ASP A 383 -35.60 23.35 -14.14
C ASP A 383 -35.57 23.81 -12.67
N LEU A 384 -34.44 24.40 -12.27
CA LEU A 384 -34.18 24.79 -10.91
C LEU A 384 -34.65 26.23 -10.63
N ALA A 385 -35.34 26.44 -9.51
CA ALA A 385 -35.73 27.78 -9.07
C ALA A 385 -34.47 28.66 -8.80
N THR A 386 -34.48 29.85 -9.37
CA THR A 386 -33.39 30.83 -9.24
C THR A 386 -33.62 31.89 -8.18
N THR A 387 -34.83 31.98 -7.63
CA THR A 387 -35.20 32.96 -6.62
C THR A 387 -34.29 32.88 -5.39
N GLY A 388 -33.71 33.98 -4.96
CA GLY A 388 -32.80 34.03 -3.82
C GLY A 388 -31.47 33.30 -4.02
N ARG A 389 -31.13 32.98 -5.27
CA ARG A 389 -29.91 32.28 -5.66
C ARG A 389 -29.19 33.04 -6.77
N ARG A 390 -27.88 32.81 -6.88
CA ARG A 390 -27.07 33.33 -7.98
C ARG A 390 -26.28 32.17 -8.63
N LEU A 391 -25.90 32.38 -9.85
CA LEU A 391 -25.05 31.47 -10.58
C LEU A 391 -23.60 31.55 -10.07
N LEU A 392 -22.96 30.43 -9.93
CA LEU A 392 -21.55 30.26 -9.65
C LEU A 392 -20.95 29.31 -10.67
N LEU A 393 -19.97 29.81 -11.46
CA LEU A 393 -19.21 28.97 -12.36
C LEU A 393 -17.98 28.47 -11.64
N GLN A 394 -17.69 27.17 -11.76
CA GLN A 394 -16.56 26.51 -11.12
C GLN A 394 -15.78 25.69 -12.14
N SER A 395 -14.47 25.75 -12.11
CA SER A 395 -13.61 24.84 -12.84
C SER A 395 -12.89 23.92 -11.86
N VAL A 396 -13.08 22.62 -12.03
CA VAL A 396 -12.59 21.57 -11.13
C VAL A 396 -11.62 20.69 -11.88
N ASN A 397 -10.46 20.42 -11.27
CA ASN A 397 -9.46 19.51 -11.78
C ASN A 397 -9.11 18.47 -10.71
N LEU A 398 -9.51 17.21 -10.93
CA LEU A 398 -9.27 16.09 -10.03
C LEU A 398 -7.88 15.50 -10.27
N THR A 399 -7.20 15.14 -9.19
CA THR A 399 -5.90 14.43 -9.26
C THR A 399 -6.04 12.95 -9.61
N PHE A 400 -7.28 12.45 -9.70
CA PHE A 400 -7.62 11.04 -9.96
C PHE A 400 -8.78 10.93 -10.96
N ALA A 401 -9.01 9.73 -11.49
CA ALA A 401 -10.22 9.45 -12.25
C ALA A 401 -11.37 9.22 -11.26
N GLY A 402 -12.29 10.17 -11.17
CA GLY A 402 -13.48 10.07 -10.32
C GLY A 402 -14.74 9.99 -11.18
N ARG A 403 -15.82 9.44 -10.61
CA ARG A 403 -17.12 9.41 -11.27
C ARG A 403 -18.09 10.45 -10.72
N VAL A 404 -17.80 11.07 -9.59
CA VAL A 404 -18.67 12.07 -8.96
C VAL A 404 -18.24 13.46 -9.37
N ILE A 405 -19.20 14.29 -9.75
CA ILE A 405 -19.03 15.72 -9.99
C ILE A 405 -19.12 16.46 -8.65
N PHE A 406 -18.01 17.10 -8.27
CA PHE A 406 -17.97 17.98 -7.09
C PHE A 406 -18.39 19.40 -7.51
N ALA A 407 -19.31 19.98 -6.76
CA ALA A 407 -19.80 21.33 -7.03
C ALA A 407 -20.24 22.04 -5.75
N ALA A 408 -20.02 23.35 -5.67
CA ALA A 408 -20.60 24.18 -4.62
C ALA A 408 -22.09 24.42 -4.91
N GLY A 409 -22.90 24.47 -3.85
CA GLY A 409 -24.33 24.72 -3.97
C GLY A 409 -25.10 23.61 -4.72
N GLU A 410 -26.11 24.00 -5.48
CA GLU A 410 -26.92 23.10 -6.30
C GLU A 410 -26.34 23.10 -7.73
N PRO A 411 -25.70 22.03 -8.22
CA PRO A 411 -25.18 21.99 -9.58
C PRO A 411 -26.33 22.00 -10.59
N VAL A 412 -26.13 22.75 -11.67
CA VAL A 412 -27.12 22.89 -12.75
C VAL A 412 -26.69 22.06 -13.95
N ALA A 413 -25.48 22.31 -14.46
CA ALA A 413 -24.98 21.67 -15.68
C ALA A 413 -23.45 21.60 -15.66
N PRO A 414 -22.86 20.41 -15.77
CA PRO A 414 -21.43 20.25 -16.07
C PRO A 414 -21.12 20.45 -17.55
N SER A 415 -19.87 20.77 -17.87
CA SER A 415 -19.35 20.89 -19.27
C SER A 415 -18.99 19.55 -19.92
N VAL A 416 -19.40 18.46 -19.34
CA VAL A 416 -19.15 17.07 -19.81
C VAL A 416 -20.47 16.31 -19.77
N ASP A 417 -20.59 15.24 -20.55
CA ASP A 417 -21.74 14.34 -20.48
C ASP A 417 -21.80 13.70 -19.09
N TYR A 418 -22.97 13.61 -18.51
CA TYR A 418 -23.14 13.20 -17.13
C TYR A 418 -24.50 12.51 -16.89
N ALA A 419 -24.58 11.82 -15.77
CA ALA A 419 -25.85 11.30 -15.26
C ALA A 419 -26.24 12.01 -13.96
N ALA A 420 -27.53 12.29 -13.81
CA ALA A 420 -28.15 12.78 -12.59
C ALA A 420 -28.87 11.63 -11.88
N ASP A 421 -28.58 11.43 -10.61
CA ASP A 421 -29.26 10.48 -9.75
C ASP A 421 -30.20 11.24 -8.81
N GLU A 422 -31.52 11.05 -8.95
CA GLU A 422 -32.57 11.74 -8.22
C GLU A 422 -33.35 10.80 -7.32
N ARG A 423 -33.82 11.28 -6.14
CA ARG A 423 -34.77 10.56 -5.28
C ARG A 423 -36.19 10.69 -5.78
N PHE A 424 -36.55 11.90 -6.17
CA PHE A 424 -37.79 12.27 -6.87
C PHE A 424 -37.47 13.48 -7.77
N PRO A 425 -38.33 13.82 -8.75
CA PRO A 425 -38.07 14.93 -9.68
C PRO A 425 -37.68 16.23 -8.96
N GLY A 426 -36.50 16.76 -9.26
CA GLY A 426 -35.98 17.99 -8.65
C GLY A 426 -35.19 17.79 -7.35
N ASP A 427 -34.99 16.55 -6.87
CA ASP A 427 -34.19 16.26 -5.67
C ASP A 427 -32.95 15.44 -6.00
N LEU A 428 -31.88 16.15 -6.26
CA LEU A 428 -30.61 15.59 -6.67
C LEU A 428 -29.86 14.91 -5.51
N VAL A 429 -29.50 13.65 -5.73
CA VAL A 429 -28.55 12.92 -4.88
C VAL A 429 -27.13 13.28 -5.26
N ALA A 430 -26.75 13.09 -6.52
CA ALA A 430 -25.43 13.43 -7.04
C ALA A 430 -25.43 13.49 -8.58
N LEU A 431 -24.44 14.16 -9.14
CA LEU A 431 -24.08 14.08 -10.55
C LEU A 431 -22.86 13.17 -10.73
N THR A 432 -22.90 12.35 -11.77
CA THR A 432 -21.78 11.43 -12.09
C THR A 432 -21.35 11.59 -13.54
N ALA A 433 -20.02 11.64 -13.76
CA ALA A 433 -19.39 11.68 -15.07
C ALA A 433 -18.01 11.02 -15.03
N ASP A 434 -17.55 10.49 -16.15
CA ASP A 434 -16.17 9.98 -16.27
C ASP A 434 -15.24 11.10 -16.76
N ALA A 435 -14.92 12.04 -15.88
CA ALA A 435 -14.09 13.19 -16.19
C ALA A 435 -13.14 13.55 -15.07
N ARG A 436 -11.93 14.00 -15.43
CA ARG A 436 -10.93 14.53 -14.48
C ARG A 436 -10.94 16.05 -14.40
N SER A 437 -11.37 16.70 -15.45
CA SER A 437 -11.47 18.15 -15.51
C SER A 437 -12.79 18.54 -16.14
N TYR A 438 -13.49 19.44 -15.49
CA TYR A 438 -14.78 19.96 -15.97
C TYR A 438 -15.00 21.36 -15.43
N THR A 439 -15.88 22.09 -16.08
CA THR A 439 -16.54 23.25 -15.49
C THR A 439 -17.97 22.84 -15.10
N VAL A 440 -18.49 23.43 -14.04
CA VAL A 440 -19.86 23.23 -13.60
C VAL A 440 -20.49 24.55 -13.18
N THR A 441 -21.66 24.82 -13.71
CA THR A 441 -22.50 25.92 -13.28
C THR A 441 -23.40 25.44 -12.14
N SER A 442 -23.47 26.20 -11.05
CA SER A 442 -24.27 25.91 -9.86
C SER A 442 -25.07 27.11 -9.41
N LEU A 443 -26.12 26.86 -8.66
CA LEU A 443 -26.90 27.84 -7.92
C LEU A 443 -26.46 27.87 -6.46
N VAL A 444 -25.98 29.02 -5.98
CA VAL A 444 -25.61 29.22 -4.57
C VAL A 444 -26.54 30.24 -3.92
N PRO A 445 -26.82 30.15 -2.60
CA PRO A 445 -27.66 31.11 -1.90
C PRO A 445 -27.11 32.54 -2.03
N ALA A 446 -27.99 33.50 -2.30
CA ALA A 446 -27.67 34.92 -2.48
C ALA A 446 -28.53 35.82 -1.58
N LEU A 447 -29.04 35.29 -0.49
CA LEU A 447 -29.83 36.03 0.50
C LEU A 447 -28.99 36.43 1.70
N ALA A 448 -29.18 37.67 2.17
CA ALA A 448 -28.63 38.11 3.43
C ALA A 448 -29.35 37.45 4.62
N GLU A 449 -28.71 37.46 5.78
CA GLU A 449 -29.28 36.88 7.00
C GLU A 449 -30.68 37.41 7.35
N ALA A 450 -30.88 38.71 7.18
CA ALA A 450 -32.20 39.36 7.41
C ALA A 450 -33.28 38.86 6.42
N GLU A 451 -32.89 38.60 5.17
CA GLU A 451 -33.81 38.10 4.15
C GLU A 451 -34.17 36.64 4.44
N LEU A 452 -33.21 35.83 4.85
CA LEU A 452 -33.42 34.43 5.28
C LEU A 452 -34.34 34.35 6.53
N ALA A 453 -34.13 35.26 7.47
CA ALA A 453 -34.94 35.35 8.70
C ALA A 453 -36.41 35.79 8.40
N ALA A 454 -36.65 36.51 7.33
CA ALA A 454 -37.95 36.94 6.89
C ALA A 454 -38.73 35.88 6.02
N LEU A 455 -38.09 34.73 5.68
CA LEU A 455 -38.74 33.66 4.94
C LEU A 455 -39.92 33.05 5.77
N PRO A 456 -41.00 32.66 5.10
CA PRO A 456 -42.14 32.05 5.82
C PRO A 456 -41.69 30.73 6.47
N ALA A 457 -42.24 30.50 7.68
CA ALA A 457 -42.00 29.22 8.36
C ALA A 457 -42.88 28.14 7.75
N TRP A 458 -42.43 26.89 7.83
CA TRP A 458 -43.27 25.74 7.50
C TRP A 458 -44.44 25.64 8.48
N GLY A 459 -45.64 25.39 7.96
CA GLY A 459 -46.86 25.29 8.77
C GLY A 459 -48.11 25.28 7.93
N ALA A 460 -49.25 25.63 8.53
CA ALA A 460 -50.55 25.58 7.88
C ALA A 460 -50.65 26.50 6.65
N GLU A 461 -50.02 27.68 6.70
CA GLU A 461 -50.00 28.65 5.61
C GLU A 461 -49.00 28.32 4.50
N THR A 462 -47.96 27.55 4.82
CA THR A 462 -46.94 27.08 3.87
C THR A 462 -46.72 25.59 4.11
N PRO A 463 -47.61 24.73 3.59
CA PRO A 463 -47.48 23.30 3.79
C PRO A 463 -46.29 22.73 3.03
N LEU A 464 -45.56 21.81 3.69
CA LEU A 464 -44.49 21.08 3.05
C LEU A 464 -45.05 20.15 1.97
N PRO A 465 -44.52 20.18 0.74
CA PRO A 465 -44.90 19.24 -0.29
C PRO A 465 -44.71 17.79 0.17
N PRO A 466 -45.63 16.86 -0.14
CA PRO A 466 -45.56 15.47 0.36
C PRO A 466 -44.27 14.74 0.06
N GLU A 467 -43.64 15.02 -1.07
CA GLU A 467 -42.35 14.46 -1.49
C GLU A 467 -41.17 14.82 -0.55
N PHE A 468 -41.33 15.88 0.24
CA PHE A 468 -40.31 16.26 1.25
C PHE A 468 -40.52 15.60 2.62
N ALA A 469 -41.59 14.79 2.81
CA ALA A 469 -41.84 14.09 4.07
C ALA A 469 -40.63 13.30 4.58
N PRO A 470 -39.79 12.62 3.74
CA PRO A 470 -38.60 11.93 4.19
C PRO A 470 -37.58 12.82 4.92
N TYR A 471 -37.59 14.12 4.70
CA TYR A 471 -36.71 15.08 5.34
C TYR A 471 -37.14 15.54 6.73
N LEU A 472 -38.30 15.04 7.19
CA LEU A 472 -38.80 15.19 8.58
C LEU A 472 -38.77 13.85 9.33
N GLU A 473 -38.58 12.73 8.64
CA GLU A 473 -38.61 11.40 9.25
C GLU A 473 -37.43 11.22 10.23
N LEU A 474 -37.75 10.65 11.39
CA LEU A 474 -36.82 10.26 12.42
C LEU A 474 -37.14 8.83 12.88
N PRO A 475 -36.15 7.95 13.05
CA PRO A 475 -36.39 6.61 13.54
C PRO A 475 -36.86 6.61 15.01
N GLU A 476 -37.46 5.51 15.43
CA GLU A 476 -37.93 5.34 16.82
C GLU A 476 -36.79 5.40 17.85
N SER A 477 -35.55 5.14 17.40
CA SER A 477 -34.36 5.22 18.25
C SER A 477 -34.06 6.62 18.74
N VAL A 478 -34.57 7.68 18.09
CA VAL A 478 -34.38 9.08 18.52
C VAL A 478 -35.16 9.32 19.82
N THR A 479 -34.39 9.59 20.88
CA THR A 479 -34.90 9.62 22.24
C THR A 479 -35.78 10.83 22.54
N ALA A 480 -36.56 10.72 23.62
CA ALA A 480 -37.38 11.86 24.11
C ALA A 480 -36.52 13.06 24.55
N ARG A 481 -35.31 12.82 25.13
CA ARG A 481 -34.40 13.90 25.53
C ARG A 481 -33.86 14.69 24.34
N THR A 482 -33.58 14.01 23.22
CA THR A 482 -33.15 14.68 21.97
C THR A 482 -34.28 15.54 21.40
N ARG A 483 -35.53 15.04 21.40
CA ARG A 483 -36.72 15.81 20.95
C ARG A 483 -37.01 17.00 21.86
N ALA A 484 -36.88 16.85 23.19
CA ALA A 484 -37.05 17.93 24.14
C ALA A 484 -35.99 19.01 23.89
N LEU A 485 -34.73 18.65 23.74
CA LEU A 485 -33.63 19.58 23.42
C LEU A 485 -33.91 20.37 22.13
N ALA A 486 -34.39 19.72 21.08
CA ALA A 486 -34.77 20.40 19.84
C ALA A 486 -35.87 21.46 20.08
N THR A 487 -36.88 21.13 20.87
CA THR A 487 -37.95 22.05 21.24
C THR A 487 -37.40 23.24 22.08
N ASP A 488 -36.58 22.96 23.09
CA ASP A 488 -36.00 23.98 23.97
C ASP A 488 -35.13 24.98 23.21
N LEU A 489 -34.34 24.48 22.22
CA LEU A 489 -33.48 25.33 21.39
C LEU A 489 -34.28 26.23 20.43
N THR A 490 -35.46 25.78 20.00
CA THR A 490 -36.19 26.44 18.90
C THR A 490 -37.41 27.23 19.33
N ILE A 491 -37.99 26.97 20.52
CA ILE A 491 -39.26 27.56 20.99
C ILE A 491 -39.25 29.09 21.07
N ALA A 492 -38.08 29.69 21.35
CA ALA A 492 -37.93 31.13 21.43
C ALA A 492 -37.78 31.82 20.06
N HIS A 493 -37.69 31.05 18.97
CA HIS A 493 -37.39 31.55 17.65
C HIS A 493 -38.60 31.45 16.72
N THR A 494 -38.95 32.55 16.07
CA THR A 494 -40.19 32.68 15.28
C THR A 494 -40.04 32.31 13.83
N SER A 495 -38.80 32.29 13.27
CA SER A 495 -38.57 31.89 11.87
C SER A 495 -37.80 30.56 11.78
N SER A 496 -38.07 29.81 10.76
CA SER A 496 -37.35 28.56 10.48
C SER A 496 -35.82 28.77 10.37
N TYR A 497 -35.39 29.92 9.85
CA TYR A 497 -33.98 30.28 9.78
C TYR A 497 -33.36 30.51 11.17
N SER A 498 -34.03 31.29 12.02
CA SER A 498 -33.52 31.57 13.38
C SER A 498 -33.49 30.30 14.25
N GLN A 499 -34.44 29.37 14.05
CA GLN A 499 -34.44 28.05 14.68
C GLN A 499 -33.22 27.22 14.24
N ALA A 500 -32.92 27.17 12.95
CA ALA A 500 -31.75 26.49 12.43
C ALA A 500 -30.43 27.09 12.94
N VAL A 501 -30.33 28.42 13.01
CA VAL A 501 -29.16 29.14 13.57
C VAL A 501 -28.98 28.82 15.06
N ALA A 502 -30.08 28.73 15.83
CA ALA A 502 -30.00 28.38 17.26
C ALA A 502 -29.41 26.96 17.45
N ILE A 503 -29.83 25.99 16.64
CA ILE A 503 -29.27 24.64 16.62
C ILE A 503 -27.78 24.69 16.25
N GLU A 504 -27.44 25.44 15.19
CA GLU A 504 -26.03 25.60 14.73
C GLU A 504 -25.17 26.16 15.86
N GLN A 505 -25.59 27.24 16.52
CA GLN A 505 -24.82 27.88 17.59
C GLN A 505 -24.68 26.95 18.79
N TYR A 506 -25.71 26.24 19.19
CA TYR A 506 -25.61 25.27 20.27
C TYR A 506 -24.58 24.20 20.00
N LEU A 507 -24.61 23.57 18.81
CA LEU A 507 -23.66 22.53 18.46
C LEU A 507 -22.23 23.04 18.39
N ARG A 508 -22.00 24.28 17.99
CA ARG A 508 -20.67 24.89 17.96
C ARG A 508 -20.04 25.09 19.35
N THR A 509 -20.79 24.90 20.44
CA THR A 509 -20.23 24.88 21.80
C THR A 509 -19.46 23.60 22.14
N PHE A 510 -19.67 22.53 21.38
CA PHE A 510 -18.98 21.24 21.57
C PHE A 510 -17.53 21.28 21.06
N PRO A 511 -16.58 20.60 21.74
CA PRO A 511 -15.20 20.49 21.27
C PRO A 511 -15.10 19.64 19.99
N TYR A 512 -14.31 20.10 19.02
CA TYR A 512 -13.97 19.30 17.86
C TYR A 512 -12.83 18.34 18.19
N ASP A 513 -13.05 17.04 17.93
CA ASP A 513 -12.07 15.99 18.20
C ASP A 513 -12.16 14.89 17.14
N LEU A 514 -11.03 14.58 16.50
CA LEU A 514 -10.90 13.48 15.55
C LEU A 514 -10.62 12.14 16.23
N ASP A 515 -10.08 12.16 17.46
CA ASP A 515 -9.74 10.96 18.22
C ASP A 515 -10.89 10.58 19.17
N VAL A 516 -12.01 10.24 18.58
CA VAL A 516 -13.19 9.75 19.32
C VAL A 516 -13.19 8.22 19.38
N PRO A 517 -13.70 7.64 20.47
CA PRO A 517 -13.85 6.20 20.58
C PRO A 517 -14.79 5.66 19.48
N LEU A 518 -14.59 4.41 19.10
CA LEU A 518 -15.55 3.74 18.22
C LEU A 518 -16.92 3.73 18.89
N LEU A 519 -17.95 3.94 18.06
CA LEU A 519 -19.33 3.94 18.50
C LEU A 519 -19.67 2.60 19.18
N PRO A 520 -20.06 2.60 20.48
CA PRO A 520 -20.44 1.36 21.17
C PRO A 520 -21.62 0.67 20.48
N GLU A 521 -21.64 -0.67 20.51
CA GLU A 521 -22.72 -1.45 19.90
C GLU A 521 -24.08 -1.21 20.58
N THR A 522 -24.07 -0.83 21.85
CA THR A 522 -25.26 -0.51 22.64
C THR A 522 -25.89 0.82 22.25
N VAL A 523 -25.19 1.67 21.48
CA VAL A 523 -25.74 2.94 21.01
C VAL A 523 -26.66 2.69 19.82
N THR A 524 -27.92 3.00 20.00
CA THR A 524 -28.97 2.89 18.98
C THR A 524 -29.20 4.19 18.24
N ASP A 525 -28.81 5.34 18.83
CA ASP A 525 -28.89 6.67 18.22
C ASP A 525 -27.62 7.46 18.43
N VAL A 526 -26.96 7.80 17.32
CA VAL A 526 -25.67 8.51 17.33
C VAL A 526 -25.84 9.98 17.70
N ALA A 527 -26.95 10.61 17.31
CA ALA A 527 -27.20 11.99 17.67
C ALA A 527 -27.37 12.14 19.18
N ASP A 528 -28.16 11.26 19.79
CA ASP A 528 -28.33 11.23 21.25
C ASP A 528 -27.00 11.00 21.98
N TYR A 529 -26.24 10.00 21.55
CA TYR A 529 -24.92 9.70 22.11
C TYR A 529 -23.95 10.88 22.01
N PHE A 530 -23.90 11.55 20.86
CA PHE A 530 -23.07 12.74 20.68
C PHE A 530 -23.50 13.90 21.59
N LEU A 531 -24.80 14.18 21.66
CA LEU A 531 -25.32 15.31 22.39
C LEU A 531 -25.15 15.20 23.90
N PHE A 532 -25.30 14.01 24.48
CA PHE A 532 -25.41 13.85 25.93
C PHE A 532 -24.29 13.04 26.57
N ASP A 533 -23.68 12.10 25.82
CA ASP A 533 -22.72 11.16 26.42
C ASP A 533 -21.28 11.47 25.96
N LEU A 534 -21.04 11.61 24.65
CA LEU A 534 -19.71 11.84 24.10
C LEU A 534 -19.28 13.31 24.19
N GLN A 535 -20.16 14.23 23.83
CA GLN A 535 -20.02 15.69 23.85
C GLN A 535 -18.77 16.24 23.15
N ARG A 536 -18.21 15.52 22.21
CA ARG A 536 -17.09 15.89 21.35
C ARG A 536 -17.11 15.02 20.09
N GLY A 537 -16.56 15.51 18.99
CA GLY A 537 -16.55 14.72 17.76
C GLY A 537 -16.06 15.50 16.55
N TYR A 538 -16.25 14.91 15.39
CA TYR A 538 -15.91 15.50 14.11
C TYR A 538 -17.18 15.75 13.26
N CYS A 539 -17.02 16.32 12.06
CA CYS A 539 -18.10 16.86 11.23
C CYS A 539 -19.33 15.96 11.11
N ASP A 540 -19.16 14.63 10.99
CA ASP A 540 -20.30 13.71 10.83
C ASP A 540 -21.22 13.70 12.05
N TYR A 541 -20.67 13.80 13.26
CA TYR A 541 -21.46 13.88 14.50
C TYR A 541 -22.23 15.19 14.57
N TYR A 542 -21.58 16.31 14.23
CA TYR A 542 -22.20 17.63 14.23
C TYR A 542 -23.33 17.72 13.19
N ALA A 543 -23.04 17.29 11.94
CA ALA A 543 -24.03 17.33 10.87
C ALA A 543 -25.23 16.40 11.17
N THR A 544 -24.97 15.19 11.72
CA THR A 544 -26.02 14.27 12.12
C THR A 544 -26.89 14.85 13.23
N ALA A 545 -26.28 15.36 14.33
CA ALA A 545 -27.00 15.95 15.44
C ALA A 545 -27.84 17.17 14.98
N PHE A 546 -27.27 18.00 14.10
CA PHE A 546 -28.01 19.12 13.53
C PHE A 546 -29.25 18.66 12.76
N VAL A 547 -29.10 17.70 11.82
CA VAL A 547 -30.24 17.24 11.02
C VAL A 547 -31.31 16.59 11.90
N VAL A 548 -30.91 15.80 12.92
CA VAL A 548 -31.87 15.17 13.85
C VAL A 548 -32.60 16.21 14.67
N LEU A 549 -31.91 17.22 15.22
CA LEU A 549 -32.54 18.32 15.97
C LEU A 549 -33.45 19.17 15.08
N ALA A 550 -33.00 19.51 13.86
CA ALA A 550 -33.80 20.26 12.90
C ALA A 550 -35.10 19.52 12.53
N ARG A 551 -35.01 18.21 12.22
CA ARG A 551 -36.20 17.40 11.94
C ARG A 551 -37.14 17.28 13.14
N ALA A 552 -36.59 17.11 14.33
CA ALA A 552 -37.37 17.10 15.58
C ALA A 552 -38.08 18.43 15.85
N ALA A 553 -37.52 19.54 15.37
CA ALA A 553 -38.14 20.87 15.40
C ALA A 553 -39.08 21.14 14.22
N GLY A 554 -39.29 20.19 13.31
CA GLY A 554 -40.19 20.36 12.14
C GLY A 554 -39.51 21.06 10.95
N LEU A 555 -38.20 21.19 10.92
CA LEU A 555 -37.45 21.75 9.80
C LEU A 555 -36.98 20.63 8.84
N PRO A 556 -37.37 20.68 7.55
CA PRO A 556 -36.91 19.71 6.57
C PRO A 556 -35.39 19.83 6.37
N ALA A 557 -34.65 18.78 6.73
CA ALA A 557 -33.20 18.80 6.72
C ALA A 557 -32.59 17.54 6.12
N ARG A 558 -31.44 17.67 5.47
CA ARG A 558 -30.69 16.56 4.85
C ARG A 558 -29.22 16.60 5.23
N PHE A 559 -28.59 15.45 5.18
CA PHE A 559 -27.16 15.25 5.41
C PHE A 559 -26.42 15.32 4.07
N VAL A 560 -25.29 16.04 4.03
CA VAL A 560 -24.50 16.25 2.81
C VAL A 560 -23.06 15.87 3.06
N THR A 561 -22.43 15.26 2.06
CA THR A 561 -21.00 14.93 2.07
C THR A 561 -20.26 15.62 0.94
N GLY A 562 -18.96 15.86 1.14
CA GLY A 562 -18.10 16.45 0.14
C GLY A 562 -16.78 16.93 0.73
N PHE A 563 -16.37 18.12 0.32
CA PHE A 563 -15.13 18.77 0.79
C PHE A 563 -15.40 20.25 1.10
N THR A 564 -14.62 20.81 2.02
CA THR A 564 -14.47 22.27 2.10
C THR A 564 -13.58 22.76 0.96
N SER A 565 -13.55 24.08 0.71
CA SER A 565 -12.72 24.68 -0.35
C SER A 565 -11.22 24.37 -0.23
N GLY A 566 -10.73 23.99 0.95
CA GLY A 566 -9.31 23.78 1.20
C GLY A 566 -8.52 25.07 1.40
N GLY A 567 -7.22 25.04 1.05
CA GLY A 567 -6.32 26.18 1.15
C GLY A 567 -6.30 27.02 -0.12
N TRP A 568 -6.33 28.35 0.02
CA TRP A 568 -6.17 29.25 -1.11
C TRP A 568 -4.70 29.43 -1.48
N ASP A 569 -4.37 29.18 -2.73
CA ASP A 569 -3.05 29.43 -3.30
C ASP A 569 -3.10 30.73 -4.12
N ALA A 570 -2.61 31.82 -3.53
CA ALA A 570 -2.60 33.14 -4.15
C ALA A 570 -1.73 33.20 -5.42
N ALA A 571 -0.70 32.35 -5.52
CA ALA A 571 0.19 32.34 -6.70
C ALA A 571 -0.50 31.74 -7.93
N THR A 572 -1.31 30.71 -7.74
CA THR A 572 -2.04 30.03 -8.82
C THR A 572 -3.49 30.51 -8.95
N GLN A 573 -3.99 31.29 -7.99
CA GLN A 573 -5.41 31.70 -7.89
C GLN A 573 -6.36 30.50 -7.89
N LEU A 574 -6.01 29.46 -7.12
CA LEU A 574 -6.74 28.21 -7.01
C LEU A 574 -6.95 27.81 -5.55
N TRP A 575 -8.05 27.16 -5.31
CA TRP A 575 -8.27 26.40 -4.10
C TRP A 575 -7.60 25.03 -4.22
N ALA A 576 -6.74 24.68 -3.28
CA ALA A 576 -6.12 23.37 -3.17
C ALA A 576 -6.87 22.54 -2.13
N VAL A 577 -7.62 21.57 -2.60
CA VAL A 577 -8.45 20.71 -1.73
C VAL A 577 -7.70 19.41 -1.49
N THR A 578 -7.43 19.10 -0.21
CA THR A 578 -6.73 17.89 0.23
C THR A 578 -7.70 16.89 0.87
N GLU A 579 -7.24 15.68 1.14
CA GLU A 579 -8.03 14.67 1.85
C GLU A 579 -8.45 15.13 3.25
N ALA A 580 -7.64 15.95 3.91
CA ALA A 580 -7.97 16.57 5.21
C ALA A 580 -9.15 17.55 5.13
N ASN A 581 -9.53 17.97 3.94
CA ASN A 581 -10.69 18.84 3.70
C ASN A 581 -12.01 18.09 3.49
N ALA A 582 -12.00 16.73 3.56
CA ALA A 582 -13.23 15.95 3.55
C ALA A 582 -14.17 16.43 4.67
N HIS A 583 -15.43 16.61 4.33
CA HIS A 583 -16.39 17.28 5.20
C HIS A 583 -17.80 16.79 4.99
N SER A 584 -18.59 16.85 6.04
CA SER A 584 -20.03 16.68 6.03
C SER A 584 -20.72 17.87 6.71
N TRP A 585 -21.87 18.25 6.18
CA TRP A 585 -22.66 19.38 6.71
C TRP A 585 -24.16 19.13 6.53
N PRO A 586 -25.00 19.81 7.31
CA PRO A 586 -26.45 19.79 7.12
C PRO A 586 -26.91 20.84 6.11
N GLU A 587 -28.01 20.55 5.43
CA GLU A 587 -28.78 21.53 4.68
C GLU A 587 -30.23 21.53 5.13
N VAL A 588 -30.86 22.70 5.25
CA VAL A 588 -32.27 22.91 5.58
C VAL A 588 -32.97 23.48 4.37
N TYR A 589 -34.17 22.98 4.07
CA TYR A 589 -34.98 23.44 2.94
C TYR A 589 -35.88 24.60 3.34
N PHE A 590 -35.82 25.69 2.56
CA PHE A 590 -36.64 26.88 2.77
C PHE A 590 -37.60 27.11 1.58
N PRO A 591 -38.85 27.50 1.86
CA PRO A 591 -39.86 27.75 0.82
C PRO A 591 -39.37 28.79 -0.19
N GLY A 592 -39.49 28.47 -1.49
CA GLY A 592 -39.17 29.38 -2.57
C GLY A 592 -37.67 29.61 -2.82
N VAL A 593 -36.78 29.19 -1.91
CA VAL A 593 -35.35 29.34 -2.03
C VAL A 593 -34.64 28.01 -2.25
N GLY A 594 -35.06 26.94 -1.57
CA GLY A 594 -34.50 25.60 -1.63
C GLY A 594 -33.52 25.31 -0.48
N TRP A 595 -32.52 24.48 -0.73
CA TRP A 595 -31.58 24.01 0.28
C TRP A 595 -30.54 25.07 0.66
N ILE A 596 -30.44 25.36 1.95
CA ILE A 596 -29.47 26.31 2.55
C ILE A 596 -28.52 25.51 3.45
N PRO A 597 -27.20 25.56 3.21
CA PRO A 597 -26.23 24.85 4.05
C PRO A 597 -26.00 25.59 5.38
N PHE A 598 -25.72 24.81 6.44
CA PHE A 598 -25.30 25.28 7.78
C PHE A 598 -23.95 24.63 8.17
N GLU A 599 -23.23 25.28 9.08
CA GLU A 599 -21.92 24.81 9.53
C GLU A 599 -21.87 24.72 11.06
N PRO A 600 -22.40 23.62 11.62
CA PRO A 600 -22.39 23.43 13.09
C PRO A 600 -21.03 23.03 13.64
N THR A 601 -20.05 22.67 12.79
CA THR A 601 -18.74 22.17 13.22
C THR A 601 -17.90 23.29 13.80
N ALA A 602 -17.56 23.20 15.09
CA ALA A 602 -16.85 24.25 15.82
C ALA A 602 -15.47 24.62 15.21
N ALA A 603 -14.77 23.64 14.62
CA ALA A 603 -13.45 23.87 14.01
C ALA A 603 -13.50 24.53 12.61
N ARG A 604 -14.69 24.77 12.07
CA ARG A 604 -14.87 25.38 10.74
C ARG A 604 -15.43 26.79 10.87
N ALA A 605 -15.07 27.67 9.93
CA ALA A 605 -15.67 29.00 9.84
C ALA A 605 -17.17 28.89 9.51
N GLN A 606 -17.99 29.75 10.08
CA GLN A 606 -19.39 29.83 9.69
C GLN A 606 -19.53 30.27 8.24
N LEU A 607 -20.55 29.75 7.56
CA LEU A 607 -20.82 30.11 6.17
C LEU A 607 -21.33 31.56 6.10
N ALA A 608 -20.66 32.37 5.27
CA ALA A 608 -21.03 33.75 5.08
C ALA A 608 -22.40 33.86 4.37
N ARG A 609 -23.32 34.64 4.94
CA ARG A 609 -24.62 34.96 4.36
C ARG A 609 -24.52 36.30 3.64
N ILE A 610 -24.38 36.25 2.33
CA ILE A 610 -24.12 37.45 1.51
C ILE A 610 -25.36 37.71 0.67
N GLY A 611 -26.00 38.87 0.89
CA GLY A 611 -27.14 39.31 0.09
C GLY A 611 -26.80 39.56 -1.37
N ALA A 612 -27.84 39.68 -2.21
CA ALA A 612 -27.74 39.81 -3.67
C ALA A 612 -26.89 41.00 -4.17
N ALA A 613 -26.63 42.01 -3.32
CA ALA A 613 -25.83 43.20 -3.67
C ALA A 613 -24.37 42.92 -4.11
N ARG A 614 -23.87 41.72 -3.88
CA ARG A 614 -22.55 41.23 -4.39
C ARG A 614 -22.67 40.26 -5.57
N GLY A 615 -23.82 40.16 -6.19
CA GLY A 615 -24.03 39.43 -7.45
C GLY A 615 -23.33 40.14 -8.61
N ALA A 616 -22.00 40.10 -8.61
CA ALA A 616 -21.22 40.57 -9.71
C ALA A 616 -21.47 39.68 -10.92
N GLU A 617 -21.42 40.34 -12.11
CA GLU A 617 -21.30 39.74 -13.42
C GLU A 617 -20.42 38.48 -13.37
N ILE A 618 -20.95 37.35 -13.85
CA ILE A 618 -20.17 36.09 -13.91
C ILE A 618 -18.98 36.33 -14.81
N ALA A 619 -17.82 36.46 -14.22
CA ALA A 619 -16.59 36.52 -15.00
C ALA A 619 -16.39 35.19 -15.74
N PRO A 620 -16.20 35.19 -17.07
CA PRO A 620 -15.91 33.95 -17.77
C PRO A 620 -14.61 33.36 -17.22
N ILE A 621 -14.67 32.16 -16.64
CA ILE A 621 -13.48 31.41 -16.24
C ILE A 621 -13.11 30.43 -17.36
N SER A 622 -11.86 30.49 -17.80
CA SER A 622 -11.35 29.46 -18.70
C SER A 622 -11.28 28.13 -17.95
N PRO A 623 -11.63 27.01 -18.61
CA PRO A 623 -11.40 25.70 -18.03
C PRO A 623 -9.94 25.57 -17.55
N LEU A 624 -9.74 24.98 -16.39
CA LEU A 624 -8.40 24.68 -15.91
C LEU A 624 -7.75 23.74 -16.93
N ALA A 625 -6.62 24.15 -17.49
CA ALA A 625 -5.80 23.24 -18.26
C ALA A 625 -5.52 22.01 -17.38
N VAL A 626 -5.77 20.82 -17.91
CA VAL A 626 -5.42 19.57 -17.19
C VAL A 626 -3.91 19.64 -16.97
N PRO A 627 -3.39 19.89 -15.76
CA PRO A 627 -1.97 19.82 -15.55
C PRO A 627 -1.52 18.41 -15.92
N PRO A 628 -0.33 18.22 -16.50
CA PRO A 628 0.25 16.90 -16.55
C PRO A 628 0.14 16.35 -15.15
N MET A 629 -0.38 15.10 -15.01
CA MET A 629 -0.61 14.50 -13.69
C MET A 629 0.59 14.81 -12.80
N PRO A 630 0.42 15.35 -11.60
CA PRO A 630 1.51 15.40 -10.66
C PRO A 630 1.95 13.95 -10.51
N GLN A 631 3.08 13.63 -11.09
CA GLN A 631 3.80 12.42 -10.75
C GLN A 631 3.93 12.54 -9.24
N ASN A 632 3.36 11.56 -8.48
CA ASN A 632 3.51 11.54 -7.04
C ASN A 632 4.98 11.88 -6.77
N PRO A 633 5.29 12.99 -6.09
CA PRO A 633 6.67 13.25 -5.75
C PRO A 633 7.10 12.03 -4.94
N LEU A 634 8.04 11.27 -5.50
CA LEU A 634 8.75 10.31 -4.67
C LEU A 634 9.28 11.13 -3.48
N PRO A 635 9.33 10.57 -2.27
CA PRO A 635 9.83 11.27 -1.08
C PRO A 635 11.27 11.78 -1.23
N PHE A 636 11.87 11.55 -2.38
CA PHE A 636 13.16 12.05 -2.82
C PHE A 636 12.94 13.06 -3.94
N ASP A 637 13.63 14.20 -3.88
CA ASP A 637 13.72 15.18 -4.95
C ASP A 637 14.03 14.42 -6.27
N ASP A 638 13.09 14.42 -7.21
CA ASP A 638 13.15 13.65 -8.47
C ASP A 638 14.40 13.99 -9.31
N ARG A 639 15.06 15.14 -9.04
CA ARG A 639 16.35 15.50 -9.62
C ARG A 639 17.43 14.44 -9.41
N TRP A 640 17.39 13.69 -8.30
CA TRP A 640 18.32 12.60 -8.02
C TRP A 640 18.07 11.36 -8.88
N LEU A 641 16.85 11.15 -9.38
CA LEU A 641 16.53 10.04 -10.27
C LEU A 641 17.16 10.20 -11.64
N TRP A 642 17.30 11.43 -12.13
CA TRP A 642 18.01 11.73 -13.38
C TRP A 642 19.50 11.40 -13.31
N LEU A 643 20.07 11.33 -12.11
CA LEU A 643 21.47 10.90 -11.89
C LEU A 643 21.60 9.37 -11.82
N LEU A 644 20.54 8.63 -11.44
CA LEU A 644 20.58 7.17 -11.37
C LEU A 644 20.58 6.50 -12.77
N ALA A 645 19.87 7.06 -13.74
CA ALA A 645 19.86 6.53 -15.09
C ALA A 645 21.25 6.61 -15.78
N PRO A 646 21.95 7.77 -15.81
CA PRO A 646 23.31 7.82 -16.32
C PRO A 646 24.31 7.03 -15.47
N ALA A 647 24.12 6.95 -14.14
CA ALA A 647 24.97 6.10 -13.28
C ALA A 647 24.79 4.62 -13.63
N GLY A 648 23.57 4.15 -13.88
CA GLY A 648 23.28 2.79 -14.35
C GLY A 648 23.87 2.51 -15.74
N LEU A 649 23.77 3.47 -16.66
CA LEU A 649 24.37 3.37 -17.99
C LEU A 649 25.90 3.38 -17.95
N LEU A 650 26.51 4.21 -17.08
CA LEU A 650 27.96 4.24 -16.85
C LEU A 650 28.45 2.95 -16.17
N ALA A 651 27.70 2.41 -15.21
CA ALA A 651 27.99 1.14 -14.57
C ALA A 651 27.92 -0.02 -15.59
N THR A 652 26.86 -0.09 -16.40
CA THR A 652 26.71 -1.09 -17.47
C THR A 652 27.74 -0.91 -18.59
N GLY A 653 28.00 0.32 -19.03
CA GLY A 653 29.03 0.66 -20.00
C GLY A 653 30.44 0.35 -19.48
N GLY A 654 30.73 0.68 -18.24
CA GLY A 654 31.96 0.33 -17.55
C GLY A 654 32.16 -1.18 -17.42
N LEU A 655 31.08 -1.91 -17.11
CA LEU A 655 31.06 -3.38 -17.02
C LEU A 655 31.29 -4.06 -18.37
N LEU A 656 30.65 -3.56 -19.42
CA LEU A 656 30.87 -4.02 -20.79
C LEU A 656 32.29 -3.72 -21.26
N TRP A 657 32.83 -2.55 -20.88
CA TRP A 657 34.22 -2.19 -21.17
C TRP A 657 35.21 -3.05 -20.39
N LEU A 658 34.98 -3.29 -19.08
CA LEU A 658 35.75 -4.21 -18.25
C LEU A 658 35.68 -5.65 -18.79
N ARG A 659 34.51 -6.09 -19.20
CA ARG A 659 34.29 -7.42 -19.82
C ARG A 659 35.04 -7.52 -21.15
N ARG A 660 35.01 -6.50 -22.02
CA ARG A 660 35.82 -6.45 -23.25
C ARG A 660 37.32 -6.43 -22.94
N ARG A 661 37.72 -5.81 -21.84
CA ARG A 661 39.12 -5.77 -21.39
C ARG A 661 39.54 -7.08 -20.72
N ALA A 662 38.66 -7.72 -19.96
CA ALA A 662 38.88 -9.04 -19.34
C ALA A 662 38.89 -10.18 -20.39
N VAL A 663 37.99 -10.12 -21.38
CA VAL A 663 37.99 -11.06 -22.52
C VAL A 663 39.28 -10.94 -23.35
N ARG A 664 39.93 -9.77 -23.36
CA ARG A 664 41.27 -9.63 -23.96
C ARG A 664 42.40 -10.22 -23.09
N ARG A 665 42.10 -10.60 -21.84
CA ARG A 665 43.00 -11.31 -20.92
C ARG A 665 42.43 -12.68 -20.56
N GLU A 666 41.98 -13.46 -21.57
CA GLU A 666 41.63 -14.86 -21.35
C GLU A 666 42.91 -15.58 -20.92
N ASP A 667 42.84 -16.31 -19.80
CA ASP A 667 43.93 -17.12 -19.31
C ASP A 667 44.29 -18.14 -20.39
N PRO A 668 45.56 -18.14 -20.89
CA PRO A 668 46.02 -19.02 -21.92
C PRO A 668 45.79 -20.51 -21.60
N TRP A 669 45.88 -20.87 -20.31
CA TRP A 669 45.67 -22.26 -19.87
C TRP A 669 44.20 -22.66 -19.99
N LEU A 670 43.26 -21.81 -19.59
CA LEU A 670 41.81 -22.06 -19.76
C LEU A 670 41.41 -22.17 -21.23
N MET A 671 42.09 -21.44 -22.11
CA MET A 671 41.84 -21.55 -23.53
C MET A 671 42.39 -22.88 -24.09
N LEU A 672 43.54 -23.35 -23.63
CA LEU A 672 44.08 -24.65 -23.96
C LEU A 672 43.17 -25.80 -23.48
N LEU A 673 42.68 -25.73 -22.26
CA LEU A 673 41.70 -26.69 -21.71
C LEU A 673 40.41 -26.76 -22.52
N ARG A 674 39.90 -25.61 -22.96
CA ARG A 674 38.71 -25.53 -23.82
C ARG A 674 38.95 -26.15 -25.17
N TRP A 675 40.10 -25.94 -25.74
CA TRP A 675 40.48 -26.53 -27.02
C TRP A 675 40.64 -28.03 -26.86
N GLY A 676 41.39 -28.54 -25.88
CA GLY A 676 41.56 -29.95 -25.62
C GLY A 676 40.23 -30.69 -25.43
N ARG A 677 39.30 -30.09 -24.73
CA ARG A 677 37.93 -30.63 -24.56
C ARG A 677 37.19 -30.78 -25.90
N ARG A 678 37.38 -29.83 -26.82
CA ARG A 678 36.81 -29.94 -28.19
C ARG A 678 37.45 -31.02 -29.03
N GLN A 679 38.69 -31.39 -28.72
CA GLN A 679 39.41 -32.50 -29.34
C GLN A 679 39.11 -33.86 -28.67
N GLY A 680 38.15 -33.89 -27.73
CA GLY A 680 37.78 -35.12 -27.04
C GLY A 680 38.56 -35.41 -25.77
N ARG A 681 39.54 -34.55 -25.40
CA ARG A 681 40.34 -34.68 -24.18
C ARG A 681 39.95 -33.61 -23.15
N ALA A 682 39.12 -33.99 -22.21
CA ALA A 682 38.80 -33.16 -21.07
C ALA A 682 39.80 -33.41 -19.93
N LEU A 683 40.03 -32.37 -19.06
CA LEU A 683 40.77 -32.54 -17.83
C LEU A 683 40.01 -33.49 -16.90
N GLU A 684 40.69 -34.53 -16.39
CA GLU A 684 40.09 -35.48 -15.45
C GLU A 684 40.26 -35.03 -14.02
N VAL A 685 39.40 -35.54 -13.13
CA VAL A 685 39.45 -35.17 -11.71
C VAL A 685 40.72 -35.76 -11.05
N GLY A 686 41.58 -34.89 -10.55
CA GLY A 686 42.84 -35.29 -9.94
C GLY A 686 44.07 -35.25 -10.87
N GLU A 687 43.85 -34.98 -12.16
CA GLU A 687 44.92 -34.85 -13.15
C GLU A 687 45.67 -33.52 -12.97
N THR A 688 47.00 -33.56 -12.94
CA THR A 688 47.84 -32.36 -12.88
C THR A 688 47.92 -31.65 -14.23
N SER A 689 48.40 -30.39 -14.23
CA SER A 689 48.65 -29.68 -15.50
C SER A 689 49.65 -30.35 -16.39
N LEU A 690 50.65 -31.01 -15.80
CA LEU A 690 51.68 -31.76 -16.51
C LEU A 690 51.12 -33.03 -17.18
N GLU A 691 50.37 -33.84 -16.44
CA GLU A 691 49.71 -35.06 -16.94
C GLU A 691 48.72 -34.75 -18.03
N TYR A 692 47.92 -33.72 -17.85
CA TYR A 692 46.99 -33.24 -18.87
C TYR A 692 47.74 -32.77 -20.14
N GLY A 693 48.80 -31.98 -19.97
CA GLY A 693 49.61 -31.48 -21.09
C GLY A 693 50.22 -32.61 -21.90
N ALA A 694 50.84 -33.59 -21.23
CA ALA A 694 51.44 -34.76 -21.88
C ALA A 694 50.39 -35.61 -22.62
N ALA A 695 49.24 -35.88 -21.98
CA ALA A 695 48.18 -36.65 -22.60
C ALA A 695 47.52 -35.92 -23.78
N LEU A 696 47.34 -34.57 -23.68
CA LEU A 696 46.82 -33.76 -24.78
C LEU A 696 47.82 -33.69 -25.95
N ALA A 697 49.13 -33.56 -25.67
CA ALA A 697 50.18 -33.59 -26.69
C ALA A 697 50.23 -34.92 -27.42
N ALA A 698 50.16 -36.03 -26.69
CA ALA A 698 50.06 -37.40 -27.30
C ALA A 698 48.83 -37.52 -28.16
N ALA A 699 47.66 -37.08 -27.70
CA ALA A 699 46.39 -37.13 -28.47
C ALA A 699 46.47 -36.27 -29.75
N VAL A 700 47.18 -35.17 -29.74
CA VAL A 700 47.40 -34.32 -30.92
C VAL A 700 48.34 -35.00 -31.91
N GLN A 701 49.34 -35.72 -31.45
CA GLN A 701 50.34 -36.40 -32.28
C GLN A 701 49.77 -37.67 -32.95
N THR A 702 48.83 -38.37 -32.32
CA THR A 702 48.24 -39.62 -32.82
C THR A 702 47.11 -39.46 -33.87
N GLY A 703 46.70 -38.23 -34.17
CA GLY A 703 45.69 -37.98 -35.19
C GLY A 703 46.16 -38.17 -36.63
N HIS A 704 45.25 -38.17 -37.64
CA HIS A 704 45.45 -38.46 -39.05
C HIS A 704 46.76 -37.90 -39.65
N GLN A 705 47.30 -38.62 -40.65
CA GLN A 705 48.65 -38.44 -41.23
C GLN A 705 48.94 -37.10 -41.93
N ASP A 706 47.96 -36.27 -42.15
CA ASP A 706 48.13 -34.93 -42.70
C ASP A 706 48.66 -33.96 -41.67
N ALA A 707 49.72 -33.22 -42.01
CA ALA A 707 50.36 -32.17 -41.13
C ALA A 707 51.16 -32.72 -39.92
N LEU A 708 51.92 -33.81 -40.10
CA LEU A 708 52.74 -34.46 -39.05
C LEU A 708 53.73 -33.51 -38.37
N GLU A 709 54.34 -32.62 -39.12
CA GLU A 709 55.35 -31.67 -38.56
C GLU A 709 54.68 -30.57 -37.69
N GLU A 710 53.57 -30.05 -38.15
CA GLU A 710 52.77 -29.05 -37.37
C GLU A 710 52.21 -29.66 -36.08
N ARG A 711 51.75 -30.89 -36.11
CA ARG A 711 51.25 -31.60 -34.92
C ARG A 711 52.37 -31.87 -33.90
N ARG A 712 53.59 -32.18 -34.36
CA ARG A 712 54.77 -32.32 -33.49
C ARG A 712 55.15 -30.99 -32.83
N ILE A 713 55.03 -29.87 -33.55
CA ILE A 713 55.23 -28.53 -33.01
C ILE A 713 54.15 -28.20 -31.96
N VAL A 714 52.88 -28.43 -32.26
CA VAL A 714 51.76 -28.22 -31.35
C VAL A 714 51.91 -29.06 -30.10
N GLY A 715 52.26 -30.36 -30.23
CA GLY A 715 52.47 -31.21 -29.07
C GLY A 715 53.57 -30.68 -28.14
N ARG A 716 54.70 -30.29 -28.68
CA ARG A 716 55.84 -29.72 -27.91
C ARG A 716 55.46 -28.38 -27.21
N GLU A 717 54.74 -27.50 -27.91
CA GLU A 717 54.28 -26.23 -27.32
C GLU A 717 53.22 -26.42 -26.22
N VAL A 718 52.35 -27.46 -26.34
CA VAL A 718 51.37 -27.84 -25.31
C VAL A 718 52.09 -28.38 -24.06
N GLU A 719 53.07 -29.28 -24.22
CA GLU A 719 53.86 -29.82 -23.10
C GLU A 719 54.61 -28.69 -22.36
N GLN A 720 55.34 -27.87 -23.09
CA GLN A 720 56.10 -26.76 -22.49
C GLN A 720 55.18 -25.71 -21.84
N MET A 721 53.99 -25.51 -22.38
CA MET A 721 53.01 -24.62 -21.74
C MET A 721 52.50 -25.23 -20.44
N SER A 722 52.25 -26.53 -20.36
CA SER A 722 51.82 -27.20 -19.15
C SER A 722 52.91 -27.22 -18.07
N GLU A 723 54.21 -27.36 -18.47
CA GLU A 723 55.33 -27.22 -17.57
C GLU A 723 55.43 -25.80 -16.96
N GLU A 724 55.28 -24.78 -17.83
CA GLU A 724 55.28 -23.36 -17.36
C GLU A 724 54.09 -23.06 -16.48
N VAL A 725 52.92 -23.61 -16.71
CA VAL A 725 51.71 -23.49 -15.87
C VAL A 725 51.92 -24.20 -14.54
N SER A 726 52.50 -25.41 -14.54
CA SER A 726 52.85 -26.13 -13.33
C SER A 726 53.89 -25.34 -12.52
N ALA A 727 54.94 -24.83 -13.17
CA ALA A 727 55.96 -24.01 -12.53
C ALA A 727 55.36 -22.71 -11.91
N LEU A 728 54.35 -22.10 -12.55
CA LEU A 728 53.66 -20.90 -12.04
C LEU A 728 52.98 -21.18 -10.72
N HIS A 729 52.44 -22.38 -10.49
CA HIS A 729 51.78 -22.73 -9.21
C HIS A 729 52.73 -22.76 -8.03
N TYR A 730 54.00 -23.16 -8.25
CA TYR A 730 54.99 -23.31 -7.21
C TYR A 730 56.05 -22.16 -7.17
N ALA A 731 56.00 -21.22 -8.13
CA ALA A 731 56.96 -20.15 -8.23
C ALA A 731 56.81 -19.07 -7.11
N PRO A 732 57.91 -18.54 -6.59
CA PRO A 732 57.90 -17.36 -5.72
C PRO A 732 57.25 -16.16 -6.45
N GLU A 733 56.66 -15.26 -5.69
CA GLU A 733 55.86 -14.13 -6.23
C GLU A 733 56.64 -13.23 -7.20
N ALA A 734 57.97 -13.07 -6.95
CA ALA A 734 58.88 -12.31 -7.83
C ALA A 734 59.03 -12.91 -9.23
N GLN A 735 58.87 -14.24 -9.40
CA GLN A 735 59.04 -14.93 -10.66
C GLN A 735 57.72 -15.13 -11.43
N ARG A 736 56.57 -15.03 -10.77
CA ARG A 736 55.25 -15.26 -11.36
C ARG A 736 54.94 -14.31 -12.51
N GLY A 737 55.44 -13.08 -12.47
CA GLY A 737 55.26 -12.11 -13.55
C GLY A 737 55.90 -12.53 -14.87
N GLN A 738 57.14 -13.03 -14.79
CA GLN A 738 57.89 -13.49 -15.94
C GLN A 738 57.30 -14.78 -16.53
N LEU A 739 56.88 -15.72 -15.68
CA LEU A 739 56.25 -16.96 -16.10
C LEU A 739 54.92 -16.70 -16.83
N ARG A 740 54.11 -15.80 -16.31
CA ARG A 740 52.86 -15.38 -16.99
C ARG A 740 53.12 -14.78 -18.37
N GLN A 741 54.15 -13.98 -18.54
CA GLN A 741 54.49 -13.43 -19.85
C GLN A 741 54.95 -14.53 -20.83
N ARG A 742 55.70 -15.51 -20.37
CA ARG A 742 56.12 -16.67 -21.18
C ARG A 742 54.94 -17.49 -21.60
N ILE A 743 54.03 -17.85 -20.70
CA ILE A 743 52.81 -18.58 -20.97
C ILE A 743 51.95 -17.83 -22.03
N LEU A 744 51.83 -16.50 -21.90
CA LEU A 744 51.09 -15.69 -22.84
C LEU A 744 51.74 -15.69 -24.25
N ALA A 745 53.06 -15.52 -24.31
CA ALA A 745 53.80 -15.53 -25.58
C ALA A 745 53.73 -16.91 -26.26
N ARG A 746 53.80 -17.98 -25.47
CA ARG A 746 53.68 -19.34 -25.97
C ARG A 746 52.28 -19.60 -26.50
N TRP A 747 51.26 -19.17 -25.76
CA TRP A 747 49.87 -19.27 -26.22
C TRP A 747 49.61 -18.54 -27.55
N GLN A 748 50.21 -17.36 -27.73
CA GLN A 748 50.07 -16.64 -29.00
C GLN A 748 50.64 -17.39 -30.18
N ARG A 749 51.76 -18.07 -30.00
CA ARG A 749 52.34 -18.96 -31.04
C ARG A 749 51.44 -20.18 -31.27
N LEU A 750 51.11 -20.87 -30.19
CA LEU A 750 50.26 -22.07 -30.24
C LEU A 750 48.91 -21.79 -30.91
N ARG A 751 48.29 -20.69 -30.61
CA ARG A 751 47.03 -20.26 -31.24
C ARG A 751 47.15 -20.10 -32.75
N GLY A 752 48.29 -19.67 -33.24
CA GLY A 752 48.58 -19.58 -34.67
C GLY A 752 48.51 -20.96 -35.34
N TYR A 753 49.23 -21.92 -34.79
CA TYR A 753 49.24 -23.31 -35.30
C TYR A 753 47.89 -24.01 -35.15
N LEU A 754 47.16 -23.79 -34.04
CA LEU A 754 45.84 -24.36 -33.82
C LEU A 754 44.79 -23.84 -34.83
N ARG A 755 44.98 -22.61 -35.32
CA ARG A 755 44.12 -22.07 -36.41
C ARG A 755 44.41 -22.73 -37.77
N GLN A 756 45.65 -23.03 -38.04
CA GLN A 756 46.04 -23.71 -39.28
C GLN A 756 45.55 -25.14 -39.32
N LEU A 757 45.47 -25.83 -38.18
CA LEU A 757 44.90 -27.18 -38.06
C LEU A 757 43.34 -27.22 -38.15
N GLY A 758 42.70 -26.10 -38.39
CA GLY A 758 41.34 -26.04 -38.90
C GLY A 758 40.20 -26.30 -37.90
N ARG A 759 40.44 -26.17 -36.59
CA ARG A 759 39.38 -26.32 -35.59
C ARG A 759 39.52 -25.28 -34.47
N PHE A 760 39.12 -24.09 -34.75
CA PHE A 760 38.89 -23.04 -33.74
C PHE A 760 37.46 -22.59 -33.75
#